data_54ce26ba40d55611e22f6674d324b4e1
#
_entry.id   54ce26ba40d55611e22f6674d324b4e1
#
_cell.length_a   1.000
_cell.length_b   1.000
_cell.length_c   1.000
_cell.angle_alpha   90.00
_cell.angle_beta   90.00
_cell.angle_gamma   90.00
#
_symmetry.space_group_name_H-M   'P 1'
#
loop_
_entity.id
_entity.type
_entity.pdbx_description
1 polymer ?
#
loop_
_entity_poly.entity_id
_entity_poly.type
_entity_poly.pdbx_seq_one_letter_code
_entity_poly.pdbx_strand_id
1 'polypeptide(L)'
;MKTRILMASLVACAAAALPLMPTAASAEGAPKPNQFWWPDQLDLSPLRQHAAESNPLGENFDYRKAFLTLDLDAVKQDIAKVLTTSQDWWPADYGNYGPFFIRMAWHGAGTYRTGDGRGGASGAQQRFEPLNSWPDNANLDKARRLLWPVKQKYGEKLSWGDLMVLTGNVALEQMGFQTFGFAGGRADDWEPDLVYWGPEMKWLASDARYTGDRKLEKPLGASQMGLIYVNPEGPNGNPDPLAAAKDIRETFGRMAMNDEETVALIAGGHTFGKAHGAHDPSKCVGPAPAAAGIEQQGLGWQNKCGTGKGDDTVTSGLEGAWSASPTAFTMQYLDNLYGFDWVQSKSPAGAIQWIPANGQGANLVPDAQDPTKRHAPFMFTTDLALKFDPSYREITTRWRTHPEEFKLAFAKAWFKLTHRDMGPRARYLGSEVPNVDLIWQDPLPKADYATINASDEAALKSKILASGVTGSELVRTAWASAATFRGTDERGGANGARIRLAPEKDWQANNPKELANVLQRLETIQKEFNRSASGGKKVSLADLIVLGGNAAVEQAAKKAGYDIQVPFTPGRTDATQEQTDPVSFAVLEPTADGFRNYFGKDATRSPAELLVDRASNLTLTVPEMTVLVGGLRVLNANAGQTQYGIFTDRPGALTNDFFVNLLDMSYQWQKSATSDGVYEGHDRKTGTLKWTATPVDLVFGSNSELRAVSEVYASSDGQAKFVHDFVKAWTKVMNLDRFDIVT
;
A
#
# COMPACT_ATOMS: atom_id res chain seq x y z
N MET A 1 -69.89 17.52 -59.23
CA MET A 1 -69.92 17.04 -57.87
C MET A 1 -68.50 16.51 -57.53
N LYS A 2 -67.85 17.20 -56.65
CA LYS A 2 -66.39 17.01 -56.34
C LYS A 2 -66.22 16.12 -55.10
N THR A 3 -65.62 14.98 -55.32
CA THR A 3 -65.23 14.08 -54.21
C THR A 3 -63.79 14.35 -53.85
N ARG A 4 -63.52 14.81 -52.66
CA ARG A 4 -62.16 14.98 -52.06
C ARG A 4 -61.71 13.68 -51.52
N ILE A 5 -60.56 13.18 -51.97
CA ILE A 5 -59.83 12.05 -51.39
C ILE A 5 -58.87 12.63 -50.41
N LEU A 6 -59.01 12.20 -49.12
CA LEU A 6 -58.06 12.49 -48.05
C LEU A 6 -56.94 11.44 -48.10
N MET A 7 -55.70 11.84 -48.33
CA MET A 7 -54.53 11.01 -48.15
C MET A 7 -54.11 11.10 -46.69
N ALA A 8 -54.20 9.98 -45.93
CA ALA A 8 -53.62 9.83 -44.62
C ALA A 8 -52.19 9.32 -44.79
N SER A 9 -51.20 10.13 -44.40
CA SER A 9 -49.80 9.73 -44.34
C SER A 9 -49.56 8.85 -43.12
N LEU A 10 -49.28 7.58 -43.33
CA LEU A 10 -48.76 6.69 -42.29
C LEU A 10 -47.30 7.05 -42.04
N VAL A 11 -46.98 7.63 -40.89
CA VAL A 11 -45.63 7.70 -40.34
C VAL A 11 -45.37 6.38 -39.65
N ALA A 12 -44.59 5.52 -40.28
CA ALA A 12 -44.08 4.30 -39.63
C ALA A 12 -42.98 4.69 -38.66
N CYS A 13 -43.28 4.74 -37.35
CA CYS A 13 -42.28 4.71 -36.31
C CYS A 13 -41.62 3.33 -36.29
N ALA A 14 -40.42 3.23 -36.81
CA ALA A 14 -39.55 2.09 -36.55
C ALA A 14 -39.10 2.13 -35.08
N ALA A 15 -39.84 1.44 -34.21
CA ALA A 15 -39.37 1.15 -32.86
C ALA A 15 -38.19 0.19 -33.00
N ALA A 16 -36.98 0.69 -32.80
CA ALA A 16 -35.81 -0.13 -32.57
C ALA A 16 -36.05 -0.96 -31.30
N ALA A 17 -36.32 -2.26 -31.49
CA ALA A 17 -36.35 -3.20 -30.41
C ALA A 17 -34.92 -3.32 -29.84
N LEU A 18 -34.62 -2.56 -28.82
CA LEU A 18 -33.53 -2.88 -27.89
C LEU A 18 -33.81 -4.29 -27.39
N PRO A 19 -32.81 -5.20 -27.38
CA PRO A 19 -32.99 -6.47 -26.74
C PRO A 19 -33.24 -6.16 -25.25
N LEU A 20 -34.45 -6.39 -24.79
CA LEU A 20 -34.78 -6.50 -23.40
C LEU A 20 -33.86 -7.61 -22.87
N MET A 21 -32.77 -7.21 -22.19
CA MET A 21 -32.12 -8.12 -21.27
C MET A 21 -33.25 -8.67 -20.37
N PRO A 22 -33.35 -9.97 -20.18
CA PRO A 22 -34.32 -10.50 -19.23
C PRO A 22 -33.96 -9.86 -17.89
N THR A 23 -34.79 -8.91 -17.45
CA THR A 23 -34.85 -8.58 -16.04
C THR A 23 -35.14 -9.92 -15.39
N ALA A 24 -34.15 -10.48 -14.66
CA ALA A 24 -34.38 -11.64 -13.82
C ALA A 24 -35.58 -11.25 -12.96
N ALA A 25 -36.77 -11.77 -13.30
CA ALA A 25 -37.92 -11.68 -12.45
C ALA A 25 -37.46 -12.31 -11.13
N SER A 26 -37.22 -11.50 -10.11
CA SER A 26 -36.95 -12.00 -8.79
C SER A 26 -38.18 -12.82 -8.42
N ALA A 27 -38.04 -14.14 -8.44
CA ALA A 27 -39.09 -15.00 -7.95
C ALA A 27 -39.43 -14.51 -6.54
N GLU A 28 -40.72 -14.29 -6.26
CA GLU A 28 -41.19 -13.97 -4.93
C GLU A 28 -40.62 -15.02 -3.97
N GLY A 29 -39.78 -14.61 -3.00
CA GLY A 29 -39.09 -15.53 -2.12
C GLY A 29 -37.63 -15.90 -2.49
N ALA A 30 -37.02 -15.37 -3.56
CA ALA A 30 -35.62 -15.60 -3.83
C ALA A 30 -34.72 -15.03 -2.71
N PRO A 31 -33.67 -15.77 -2.28
CA PRO A 31 -32.74 -15.28 -1.26
C PRO A 31 -32.13 -13.93 -1.66
N LYS A 32 -32.04 -13.03 -0.71
CA LYS A 32 -31.39 -11.71 -0.89
C LYS A 32 -30.01 -11.74 -0.22
N PRO A 33 -28.96 -11.17 -0.84
CA PRO A 33 -27.66 -11.04 -0.20
C PRO A 33 -27.73 -10.09 1.00
N ASN A 34 -26.79 -10.21 1.93
CA ASN A 34 -26.74 -9.37 3.11
C ASN A 34 -26.69 -7.86 2.76
N GLN A 35 -25.99 -7.48 1.70
CA GLN A 35 -25.91 -6.11 1.22
C GLN A 35 -27.30 -5.53 0.84
N PHE A 36 -28.25 -6.35 0.41
CA PHE A 36 -29.62 -5.89 0.15
C PHE A 36 -30.32 -5.46 1.45
N TRP A 37 -30.07 -6.17 2.56
CA TRP A 37 -30.70 -5.89 3.84
C TRP A 37 -29.94 -4.84 4.66
N TRP A 38 -28.68 -4.67 4.38
CA TRP A 38 -27.79 -3.76 5.10
C TRP A 38 -26.81 -3.07 4.12
N PRO A 39 -27.31 -2.15 3.26
CA PRO A 39 -26.51 -1.52 2.20
C PRO A 39 -25.39 -0.60 2.72
N ASP A 40 -25.62 0.04 3.87
CA ASP A 40 -24.68 0.98 4.50
C ASP A 40 -23.85 0.31 5.60
N GLN A 41 -23.53 -0.97 5.43
CA GLN A 41 -22.70 -1.72 6.37
C GLN A 41 -21.29 -1.11 6.48
N LEU A 42 -20.84 -0.85 7.73
CA LEU A 42 -19.42 -0.64 8.00
C LEU A 42 -18.68 -1.95 7.75
N ASP A 43 -17.75 -1.95 6.80
CA ASP A 43 -16.98 -3.14 6.46
C ASP A 43 -15.88 -3.40 7.49
N LEU A 44 -16.00 -4.47 8.28
CA LEU A 44 -15.01 -4.93 9.24
C LEU A 44 -14.13 -6.07 8.71
N SER A 45 -14.33 -6.48 7.46
CA SER A 45 -13.54 -7.58 6.84
C SER A 45 -12.03 -7.31 6.85
N PRO A 46 -11.54 -6.06 6.67
CA PRO A 46 -10.10 -5.78 6.76
C PRO A 46 -9.45 -6.15 8.10
N LEU A 47 -10.24 -6.30 9.17
CA LEU A 47 -9.74 -6.71 10.50
C LEU A 47 -9.76 -8.24 10.71
N ARG A 48 -10.10 -9.01 9.68
CA ARG A 48 -10.21 -10.48 9.70
C ARG A 48 -9.39 -11.16 8.62
N GLN A 49 -8.85 -10.38 7.67
CA GLN A 49 -8.04 -10.93 6.58
C GLN A 49 -6.68 -11.43 7.09
N HIS A 50 -6.08 -12.33 6.33
CA HIS A 50 -4.75 -12.90 6.61
C HIS A 50 -4.64 -13.56 8.00
N ALA A 51 -5.73 -14.14 8.48
CA ALA A 51 -5.72 -14.87 9.74
C ALA A 51 -4.75 -16.05 9.68
N ALA A 52 -4.01 -16.28 10.77
CA ALA A 52 -3.00 -17.36 10.82
C ALA A 52 -3.59 -18.72 10.53
N GLU A 53 -4.84 -18.96 10.94
CA GLU A 53 -5.59 -20.20 10.70
C GLU A 53 -5.92 -20.44 9.22
N SER A 54 -5.91 -19.37 8.40
CA SER A 54 -6.13 -19.44 6.95
C SER A 54 -4.85 -19.77 6.16
N ASN A 55 -3.69 -19.81 6.81
CA ASN A 55 -2.44 -20.14 6.16
C ASN A 55 -2.35 -21.65 5.86
N PRO A 56 -2.35 -22.09 4.57
CA PRO A 56 -2.29 -23.51 4.22
C PRO A 56 -0.98 -24.19 4.60
N LEU A 57 0.07 -23.43 4.93
CA LEU A 57 1.34 -23.96 5.45
C LEU A 57 1.33 -24.15 6.97
N GLY A 58 0.22 -23.76 7.63
CA GLY A 58 0.02 -23.87 9.07
C GLY A 58 0.40 -22.61 9.85
N GLU A 59 -0.23 -22.42 11.00
CA GLU A 59 -0.08 -21.23 11.86
C GLU A 59 1.37 -20.98 12.33
N ASN A 60 2.17 -22.05 12.46
CA ASN A 60 3.54 -22.00 12.97
C ASN A 60 4.59 -21.91 11.83
N PHE A 61 4.15 -21.78 10.56
CA PHE A 61 5.08 -21.66 9.45
C PHE A 61 5.81 -20.32 9.47
N ASP A 62 7.14 -20.39 9.47
CA ASP A 62 8.02 -19.22 9.47
C ASP A 62 8.76 -19.14 8.11
N TYR A 63 8.27 -18.28 7.24
CA TYR A 63 8.87 -18.08 5.92
C TYR A 63 10.31 -17.58 5.99
N ARG A 64 10.67 -16.75 6.99
CA ARG A 64 12.05 -16.27 7.15
C ARG A 64 13.02 -17.42 7.35
N LYS A 65 12.65 -18.37 8.21
CA LYS A 65 13.46 -19.59 8.45
C LYS A 65 13.52 -20.47 7.22
N ALA A 66 12.40 -20.66 6.50
CA ALA A 66 12.34 -21.45 5.27
C ALA A 66 13.23 -20.84 4.20
N PHE A 67 13.14 -19.55 3.93
CA PHE A 67 13.93 -18.83 2.94
C PHE A 67 15.46 -18.93 3.21
N LEU A 68 15.87 -18.82 4.47
CA LEU A 68 17.29 -18.90 4.84
C LEU A 68 17.94 -20.28 4.57
N THR A 69 17.13 -21.30 4.27
CA THR A 69 17.62 -22.63 3.83
C THR A 69 17.76 -22.75 2.31
N LEU A 70 17.41 -21.68 1.56
CA LEU A 70 17.38 -21.69 0.12
C LEU A 70 18.79 -21.48 -0.46
N ASP A 71 19.13 -22.26 -1.46
CA ASP A 71 20.28 -22.00 -2.34
C ASP A 71 19.85 -20.99 -3.42
N LEU A 72 20.15 -19.71 -3.18
CA LEU A 72 19.73 -18.62 -4.06
C LEU A 72 20.37 -18.71 -5.44
N ASP A 73 21.63 -19.16 -5.52
CA ASP A 73 22.35 -19.33 -6.80
C ASP A 73 21.71 -20.41 -7.65
N ALA A 74 21.29 -21.51 -7.04
CA ALA A 74 20.54 -22.57 -7.74
C ALA A 74 19.18 -22.07 -8.26
N VAL A 75 18.47 -21.26 -7.49
CA VAL A 75 17.22 -20.62 -7.93
C VAL A 75 17.46 -19.71 -9.14
N LYS A 76 18.48 -18.87 -9.08
CA LYS A 76 18.85 -17.96 -10.18
C LYS A 76 19.21 -18.72 -11.46
N GLN A 77 19.89 -19.84 -11.36
CA GLN A 77 20.20 -20.71 -12.51
C GLN A 77 18.94 -21.32 -13.13
N ASP A 78 17.98 -21.78 -12.31
CA ASP A 78 16.73 -22.32 -12.82
C ASP A 78 15.87 -21.23 -13.47
N ILE A 79 15.82 -20.04 -12.91
CA ILE A 79 15.16 -18.88 -13.53
C ILE A 79 15.83 -18.54 -14.87
N ALA A 80 17.16 -18.46 -14.93
CA ALA A 80 17.90 -18.17 -16.16
C ALA A 80 17.59 -19.18 -17.27
N LYS A 81 17.39 -20.44 -16.90
CA LYS A 81 16.96 -21.49 -17.85
C LYS A 81 15.55 -21.23 -18.39
N VAL A 82 14.60 -20.83 -17.52
CA VAL A 82 13.25 -20.47 -17.98
C VAL A 82 13.29 -19.30 -18.92
N LEU A 83 14.11 -18.27 -18.64
CA LEU A 83 14.21 -17.06 -19.47
C LEU A 83 14.52 -17.37 -20.95
N THR A 84 15.34 -18.38 -21.20
CA THR A 84 15.85 -18.71 -22.54
C THR A 84 15.24 -19.96 -23.15
N THR A 85 14.21 -20.54 -22.49
CA THR A 85 13.51 -21.74 -22.97
C THR A 85 12.10 -21.38 -23.42
N SER A 86 11.99 -20.93 -24.68
CA SER A 86 10.71 -20.55 -25.28
C SER A 86 9.72 -21.74 -25.31
N GLN A 87 8.45 -21.47 -24.98
CA GLN A 87 7.38 -22.45 -24.96
C GLN A 87 6.42 -22.24 -26.13
N ASP A 88 6.05 -23.29 -26.82
CA ASP A 88 5.13 -23.22 -27.97
C ASP A 88 3.76 -22.63 -27.62
N TRP A 89 3.29 -22.83 -26.39
CA TRP A 89 2.01 -22.28 -25.96
C TRP A 89 2.05 -20.77 -25.68
N TRP A 90 3.24 -20.19 -25.41
CA TRP A 90 3.51 -18.76 -25.25
C TRP A 90 4.93 -18.44 -25.67
N PRO A 91 5.21 -18.22 -26.98
CA PRO A 91 6.55 -18.01 -27.50
C PRO A 91 7.20 -16.74 -26.92
N ALA A 92 8.51 -16.84 -26.63
CA ALA A 92 9.28 -15.72 -26.14
C ALA A 92 9.62 -14.75 -27.29
N ASP A 93 9.43 -13.46 -27.07
CA ASP A 93 9.91 -12.42 -27.97
C ASP A 93 11.45 -12.46 -28.02
N TYR A 94 12.01 -12.38 -29.20
CA TYR A 94 13.47 -12.44 -29.38
C TYR A 94 14.15 -13.68 -28.75
N GLY A 95 13.36 -14.74 -28.50
CA GLY A 95 13.83 -15.95 -27.82
C GLY A 95 14.13 -15.80 -26.34
N ASN A 96 13.68 -14.73 -25.69
CA ASN A 96 14.01 -14.43 -24.30
C ASN A 96 12.80 -13.81 -23.55
N TYR A 97 12.36 -14.44 -22.45
CA TYR A 97 11.29 -13.94 -21.61
C TYR A 97 11.72 -12.80 -20.65
N GLY A 98 12.99 -12.41 -20.63
CA GLY A 98 13.49 -11.41 -19.71
C GLY A 98 12.67 -10.12 -19.65
N PRO A 99 12.36 -9.45 -20.79
CA PRO A 99 11.53 -8.26 -20.79
C PRO A 99 10.12 -8.50 -20.22
N PHE A 100 9.54 -9.65 -20.49
CA PHE A 100 8.24 -10.05 -19.98
C PHE A 100 8.25 -10.23 -18.47
N PHE A 101 9.31 -10.80 -17.91
CA PHE A 101 9.46 -10.98 -16.47
C PHE A 101 9.87 -9.69 -15.75
N ILE A 102 10.61 -8.79 -16.37
CA ILE A 102 10.84 -7.44 -15.85
C ILE A 102 9.49 -6.73 -15.69
N ARG A 103 8.64 -6.79 -16.73
CA ARG A 103 7.28 -6.22 -16.65
C ARG A 103 6.46 -6.85 -15.54
N MET A 104 6.51 -8.17 -15.33
CA MET A 104 5.80 -8.85 -14.23
C MET A 104 6.26 -8.33 -12.87
N ALA A 105 7.56 -8.25 -12.63
CA ALA A 105 8.12 -7.74 -11.37
C ALA A 105 7.77 -6.27 -11.14
N TRP A 106 7.87 -5.44 -12.17
CA TRP A 106 7.47 -4.04 -12.14
C TRP A 106 5.99 -3.89 -11.77
N HIS A 107 5.10 -4.61 -12.44
CA HIS A 107 3.66 -4.51 -12.22
C HIS A 107 3.20 -5.09 -10.86
N GLY A 108 3.96 -6.02 -10.28
CA GLY A 108 3.77 -6.42 -8.89
C GLY A 108 4.13 -5.29 -7.93
N ALA A 109 5.32 -4.73 -8.09
CA ALA A 109 5.86 -3.68 -7.21
C ALA A 109 5.21 -2.30 -7.41
N GLY A 110 4.84 -1.96 -8.65
CA GLY A 110 4.31 -0.65 -9.02
C GLY A 110 2.89 -0.36 -8.53
N THR A 111 2.24 -1.32 -7.87
CA THR A 111 0.97 -1.09 -7.15
C THR A 111 1.17 -0.36 -5.82
N TYR A 112 2.39 -0.20 -5.34
CA TYR A 112 2.70 0.47 -4.08
C TYR A 112 2.20 1.92 -4.05
N ARG A 113 1.57 2.30 -2.94
CA ARG A 113 1.08 3.66 -2.67
C ARG A 113 1.72 4.21 -1.40
N THR A 114 2.56 5.23 -1.53
CA THR A 114 3.23 5.83 -0.37
C THR A 114 2.25 6.47 0.62
N GLY A 115 1.07 6.91 0.16
CA GLY A 115 0.08 7.59 1.00
C GLY A 115 -0.51 6.73 2.11
N ASP A 116 -0.72 5.44 1.88
CA ASP A 116 -1.27 4.50 2.87
C ASP A 116 -0.41 3.23 3.05
N GLY A 117 0.69 3.10 2.29
CA GLY A 117 1.60 1.97 2.36
C GLY A 117 1.09 0.68 1.73
N ARG A 118 -0.07 0.70 1.08
CA ARG A 118 -0.66 -0.49 0.46
C ARG A 118 -0.14 -0.74 -0.94
N GLY A 119 -0.37 -1.94 -1.45
CA GLY A 119 0.20 -2.42 -2.71
C GLY A 119 1.66 -2.83 -2.53
N GLY A 120 2.36 -3.04 -3.65
CA GLY A 120 3.73 -3.49 -3.66
C GLY A 120 3.89 -4.97 -4.02
N ALA A 121 5.12 -5.48 -3.93
CA ALA A 121 5.46 -6.84 -4.30
C ALA A 121 5.23 -7.86 -3.16
N SER A 122 5.13 -7.39 -1.92
CA SER A 122 4.87 -8.23 -0.75
C SER A 122 3.52 -8.93 -0.86
N GLY A 123 3.39 -10.13 -0.27
CA GLY A 123 2.16 -10.93 -0.35
C GLY A 123 1.88 -11.55 -1.72
N ALA A 124 2.60 -11.13 -2.78
CA ALA A 124 2.37 -11.57 -4.16
C ALA A 124 0.93 -11.34 -4.65
N GLN A 125 0.35 -10.19 -4.32
CA GLN A 125 -1.03 -9.82 -4.58
C GLN A 125 -1.41 -9.81 -6.06
N GLN A 126 -0.46 -9.70 -6.98
CA GLN A 126 -0.70 -9.82 -8.43
C GLN A 126 -1.37 -11.16 -8.83
N ARG A 127 -1.31 -12.19 -7.98
CA ARG A 127 -1.98 -13.49 -8.21
C ARG A 127 -3.49 -13.44 -8.01
N PHE A 128 -3.98 -12.44 -7.27
CA PHE A 128 -5.37 -12.34 -6.83
C PHE A 128 -6.13 -11.26 -7.59
N GLU A 129 -7.45 -11.40 -7.61
CA GLU A 129 -8.34 -10.34 -8.10
C GLU A 129 -8.44 -9.19 -7.07
N PRO A 130 -8.59 -7.93 -7.52
CA PRO A 130 -8.78 -7.50 -8.92
C PRO A 130 -7.48 -7.38 -9.73
N LEU A 131 -6.32 -7.39 -9.09
CA LEU A 131 -5.01 -7.13 -9.71
C LEU A 131 -4.71 -8.07 -10.88
N ASN A 132 -5.00 -9.37 -10.71
CA ASN A 132 -4.81 -10.37 -11.76
C ASN A 132 -5.57 -10.03 -13.06
N SER A 133 -6.72 -9.35 -12.96
CA SER A 133 -7.57 -8.98 -14.09
C SER A 133 -7.47 -7.52 -14.51
N TRP A 134 -6.60 -6.73 -13.92
CA TRP A 134 -6.37 -5.38 -14.39
C TRP A 134 -5.83 -5.37 -15.83
N PRO A 135 -6.35 -4.52 -16.72
CA PRO A 135 -5.88 -4.45 -18.11
C PRO A 135 -4.38 -4.14 -18.23
N ASP A 136 -3.80 -3.35 -17.34
CA ASP A 136 -2.35 -3.16 -17.31
C ASP A 136 -1.57 -4.46 -17.04
N ASN A 137 -2.22 -5.45 -16.42
CA ASN A 137 -1.65 -6.77 -16.15
C ASN A 137 -1.95 -7.80 -17.25
N ALA A 138 -2.46 -7.36 -18.40
CA ALA A 138 -2.77 -8.25 -19.52
C ALA A 138 -1.58 -9.18 -19.82
N ASN A 139 -1.87 -10.47 -19.91
CA ASN A 139 -0.94 -11.56 -20.17
C ASN A 139 0.08 -11.89 -19.05
N LEU A 140 0.13 -11.18 -17.92
CA LEU A 140 1.02 -11.53 -16.81
C LEU A 140 0.63 -12.82 -16.08
N ASP A 141 -0.58 -13.28 -16.24
CA ASP A 141 -1.03 -14.62 -15.87
C ASP A 141 -0.16 -15.71 -16.55
N LYS A 142 0.24 -15.50 -17.82
CA LYS A 142 1.15 -16.39 -18.55
C LYS A 142 2.57 -16.33 -17.98
N ALA A 143 3.04 -15.13 -17.58
CA ALA A 143 4.37 -14.98 -16.96
C ALA A 143 4.46 -15.82 -15.68
N ARG A 144 3.48 -15.73 -14.79
CA ARG A 144 3.44 -16.56 -13.59
C ARG A 144 3.33 -18.06 -13.89
N ARG A 145 2.58 -18.44 -14.94
CA ARG A 145 2.47 -19.84 -15.35
C ARG A 145 3.79 -20.39 -15.88
N LEU A 146 4.58 -19.59 -16.60
CA LEU A 146 5.93 -19.97 -17.06
C LEU A 146 6.90 -20.22 -15.89
N LEU A 147 6.70 -19.55 -14.76
CA LEU A 147 7.53 -19.73 -13.55
C LEU A 147 7.10 -20.89 -12.66
N TRP A 148 5.95 -21.52 -12.93
CA TRP A 148 5.47 -22.61 -12.10
C TRP A 148 6.48 -23.74 -11.87
N PRO A 149 7.29 -24.21 -12.85
CA PRO A 149 8.28 -25.24 -12.61
C PRO A 149 9.33 -24.85 -11.57
N VAL A 150 9.71 -23.58 -11.49
CA VAL A 150 10.63 -23.06 -10.46
C VAL A 150 9.92 -23.05 -9.10
N LYS A 151 8.74 -22.46 -9.03
CA LYS A 151 7.94 -22.45 -7.78
C LYS A 151 7.70 -23.86 -7.26
N GLN A 152 7.33 -24.79 -8.13
CA GLN A 152 7.10 -26.19 -7.78
C GLN A 152 8.34 -26.86 -7.18
N LYS A 153 9.53 -26.58 -7.74
CA LYS A 153 10.79 -27.17 -7.29
C LYS A 153 11.18 -26.67 -5.88
N TYR A 154 11.01 -25.39 -5.60
CA TYR A 154 11.46 -24.80 -4.32
C TYR A 154 10.36 -24.72 -3.26
N GLY A 155 9.10 -24.88 -3.63
CA GLY A 155 7.95 -25.04 -2.73
C GLY A 155 7.83 -23.90 -1.71
N GLU A 156 7.73 -24.26 -0.44
CA GLU A 156 7.53 -23.33 0.67
C GLU A 156 8.75 -22.44 0.97
N LYS A 157 9.94 -22.84 0.51
CA LYS A 157 11.18 -22.08 0.74
C LYS A 157 11.26 -20.81 -0.11
N LEU A 158 10.50 -20.73 -1.20
CA LEU A 158 10.48 -19.61 -2.13
C LEU A 158 9.05 -19.15 -2.35
N SER A 159 8.69 -18.00 -1.76
CA SER A 159 7.37 -17.38 -1.98
C SER A 159 7.21 -16.91 -3.43
N TRP A 160 5.97 -16.69 -3.86
CA TRP A 160 5.70 -16.02 -5.13
C TRP A 160 6.17 -14.58 -5.13
N GLY A 161 6.05 -13.88 -3.98
CA GLY A 161 6.52 -12.50 -3.84
C GLY A 161 8.01 -12.39 -4.13
N ASP A 162 8.82 -13.22 -3.48
CA ASP A 162 10.27 -13.24 -3.70
C ASP A 162 10.64 -13.80 -5.09
N LEU A 163 9.94 -14.82 -5.59
CA LEU A 163 10.19 -15.38 -6.92
C LEU A 163 9.97 -14.35 -8.03
N MET A 164 8.87 -13.59 -7.99
CA MET A 164 8.57 -12.59 -9.02
C MET A 164 9.61 -11.47 -9.06
N VAL A 165 10.03 -10.96 -7.90
CA VAL A 165 11.06 -9.91 -7.82
C VAL A 165 12.42 -10.46 -8.23
N LEU A 166 12.82 -11.62 -7.72
CA LEU A 166 14.09 -12.27 -8.09
C LEU A 166 14.16 -12.56 -9.57
N THR A 167 13.07 -12.98 -10.20
CA THR A 167 12.99 -13.22 -11.63
C THR A 167 13.24 -11.95 -12.44
N GLY A 168 12.72 -10.80 -11.99
CA GLY A 168 13.02 -9.50 -12.59
C GLY A 168 14.51 -9.15 -12.51
N ASN A 169 15.15 -9.41 -11.37
CA ASN A 169 16.59 -9.20 -11.19
C ASN A 169 17.41 -10.12 -12.09
N VAL A 170 17.13 -11.42 -12.09
CA VAL A 170 17.82 -12.39 -12.94
C VAL A 170 17.68 -12.03 -14.43
N ALA A 171 16.49 -11.56 -14.83
CA ALA A 171 16.27 -11.10 -16.20
C ALA A 171 17.18 -9.91 -16.57
N LEU A 172 17.26 -8.90 -15.71
CA LEU A 172 18.16 -7.75 -15.89
C LEU A 172 19.63 -8.21 -15.99
N GLU A 173 20.07 -9.08 -15.08
CA GLU A 173 21.44 -9.58 -15.02
C GLU A 173 21.80 -10.40 -16.26
N GLN A 174 20.92 -11.28 -16.71
CA GLN A 174 21.14 -12.09 -17.95
C GLN A 174 21.18 -11.22 -19.21
N MET A 175 20.54 -10.05 -19.19
CA MET A 175 20.60 -9.09 -20.29
C MET A 175 21.70 -8.02 -20.12
N GLY A 176 22.68 -8.28 -19.24
CA GLY A 176 23.91 -7.49 -19.10
C GLY A 176 23.79 -6.27 -18.19
N PHE A 177 22.77 -6.19 -17.35
CA PHE A 177 22.61 -5.12 -16.38
C PHE A 177 22.98 -5.59 -14.97
N GLN A 178 23.81 -4.82 -14.27
CA GLN A 178 24.13 -5.10 -12.87
C GLN A 178 23.08 -4.47 -11.95
N THR A 179 22.30 -5.31 -11.27
CA THR A 179 21.32 -4.86 -10.26
C THR A 179 22.01 -4.31 -9.02
N PHE A 180 21.28 -3.52 -8.23
CA PHE A 180 21.80 -2.99 -6.96
C PHE A 180 21.85 -4.05 -5.86
N GLY A 181 21.07 -5.12 -5.99
CA GLY A 181 20.98 -6.25 -5.09
C GLY A 181 19.57 -6.82 -5.03
N PHE A 182 19.40 -7.79 -4.13
CA PHE A 182 18.13 -8.45 -3.86
C PHE A 182 18.00 -8.76 -2.36
N ALA A 183 16.83 -8.57 -1.82
CA ALA A 183 16.45 -9.06 -0.50
C ALA A 183 15.20 -9.93 -0.61
N GLY A 184 15.26 -11.12 -0.02
CA GLY A 184 14.09 -11.95 0.24
C GLY A 184 13.42 -11.59 1.56
N GLY A 185 12.31 -12.27 1.86
CA GLY A 185 11.55 -12.09 3.09
C GLY A 185 10.08 -11.69 2.88
N ARG A 186 9.61 -11.65 1.63
CA ARG A 186 8.20 -11.43 1.28
C ARG A 186 7.44 -12.74 1.47
N ALA A 187 6.71 -12.88 2.57
CA ALA A 187 5.80 -14.03 2.72
C ALA A 187 4.64 -13.92 1.72
N ASP A 188 4.13 -15.06 1.27
CA ASP A 188 2.93 -15.09 0.42
C ASP A 188 1.66 -14.87 1.23
N ASP A 189 0.74 -14.08 0.70
CA ASP A 189 -0.65 -14.06 1.12
C ASP A 189 -1.43 -15.21 0.48
N TRP A 190 -2.56 -15.56 1.10
CA TRP A 190 -3.41 -16.67 0.65
C TRP A 190 -4.81 -16.20 0.23
N GLU A 191 -5.04 -14.91 0.28
CA GLU A 191 -6.27 -14.23 -0.12
C GLU A 191 -5.97 -12.82 -0.62
N PRO A 192 -6.87 -12.20 -1.40
CA PRO A 192 -6.67 -10.84 -1.85
C PRO A 192 -6.74 -9.83 -0.69
N ASP A 193 -5.90 -8.80 -0.75
CA ASP A 193 -6.01 -7.67 0.14
C ASP A 193 -7.33 -6.90 -0.05
N LEU A 194 -8.01 -6.63 1.06
CA LEU A 194 -9.18 -5.76 1.09
C LEU A 194 -8.74 -4.31 1.19
N VAL A 195 -8.38 -3.72 0.07
CA VAL A 195 -7.90 -2.34 -0.03
C VAL A 195 -8.95 -1.42 -0.61
N TYR A 196 -8.94 -0.17 -0.13
CA TYR A 196 -9.67 0.90 -0.77
C TYR A 196 -8.93 1.37 -2.02
N TRP A 197 -9.47 1.06 -3.20
CA TRP A 197 -8.87 1.44 -4.49
C TRP A 197 -9.31 2.82 -4.98
N GLY A 198 -10.22 3.48 -4.27
CA GLY A 198 -10.77 4.79 -4.60
C GLY A 198 -12.17 4.74 -5.20
N PRO A 199 -12.80 5.92 -5.41
CA PRO A 199 -14.17 6.01 -5.87
C PRO A 199 -14.33 5.75 -7.38
N GLU A 200 -13.25 5.63 -8.12
CA GLU A 200 -13.25 5.52 -9.58
C GLU A 200 -13.52 4.06 -10.00
N MET A 201 -14.80 3.71 -10.11
CA MET A 201 -15.27 2.37 -10.47
C MET A 201 -15.23 2.08 -11.97
N LYS A 202 -15.16 3.13 -12.82
CA LYS A 202 -15.10 3.02 -14.27
C LYS A 202 -13.71 3.43 -14.73
N TRP A 203 -12.91 2.46 -14.96
CA TRP A 203 -11.58 2.69 -15.38
C TRP A 203 -11.46 2.69 -16.92
N LEU A 204 -10.41 3.13 -17.52
CA LEU A 204 -10.20 3.31 -18.95
C LEU A 204 -11.36 3.95 -19.73
N ALA A 205 -12.56 3.39 -19.66
CA ALA A 205 -13.72 3.87 -20.41
C ALA A 205 -14.13 5.31 -20.10
N SER A 206 -13.80 5.83 -18.91
CA SER A 206 -14.10 7.20 -18.53
C SER A 206 -12.88 8.11 -18.52
N ASP A 207 -11.69 7.55 -18.40
CA ASP A 207 -10.41 8.26 -18.31
C ASP A 207 -10.44 9.57 -17.48
N ALA A 208 -11.38 9.65 -16.53
CA ALA A 208 -11.62 10.85 -15.73
C ALA A 208 -10.36 11.31 -15.00
N ARG A 209 -9.49 10.38 -14.71
CA ARG A 209 -8.19 10.59 -14.10
C ARG A 209 -7.23 11.40 -15.00
N TYR A 210 -7.50 11.51 -16.31
CA TYR A 210 -6.66 12.21 -17.27
C TYR A 210 -7.26 13.51 -17.78
N THR A 211 -8.37 13.98 -17.19
CA THR A 211 -9.02 15.24 -17.61
C THR A 211 -8.61 16.43 -16.76
N GLY A 212 -8.10 17.46 -17.40
CA GLY A 212 -7.80 18.76 -16.79
C GLY A 212 -6.80 18.73 -15.63
N ASP A 213 -6.80 19.78 -14.82
CA ASP A 213 -6.03 19.84 -13.55
C ASP A 213 -6.81 19.13 -12.44
N ARG A 214 -6.81 17.82 -12.49
CA ARG A 214 -7.51 17.00 -11.50
C ARG A 214 -6.77 16.92 -10.18
N LYS A 215 -7.51 16.97 -9.09
CA LYS A 215 -7.03 16.68 -7.76
C LYS A 215 -7.45 15.26 -7.40
N LEU A 216 -6.53 14.33 -7.41
CA LEU A 216 -6.81 12.94 -7.04
C LEU A 216 -6.93 12.81 -5.53
N GLU A 217 -7.81 11.90 -5.08
CA GLU A 217 -7.98 11.58 -3.68
C GLU A 217 -6.70 10.95 -3.11
N LYS A 218 -6.35 11.29 -1.89
CA LYS A 218 -5.35 10.57 -1.10
C LYS A 218 -6.08 9.50 -0.26
N PRO A 219 -5.57 8.27 -0.17
CA PRO A 219 -4.20 7.82 -0.46
C PRO A 219 -3.97 7.22 -1.85
N LEU A 220 -4.83 7.45 -2.82
CA LEU A 220 -4.71 6.82 -4.13
C LEU A 220 -3.32 6.98 -4.76
N GLY A 221 -2.91 5.97 -5.49
CA GLY A 221 -1.59 5.88 -6.09
C GLY A 221 -1.63 5.47 -7.56
N ALA A 222 -0.50 4.95 -8.03
CA ALA A 222 -0.31 4.46 -9.38
C ALA A 222 -1.33 3.41 -9.82
N SER A 223 -1.83 2.62 -8.87
CA SER A 223 -2.78 1.52 -9.10
C SER A 223 -4.23 1.95 -9.25
N GLN A 224 -4.52 3.24 -9.21
CA GLN A 224 -5.87 3.73 -9.35
C GLN A 224 -6.49 3.30 -10.69
N MET A 225 -7.73 2.87 -10.67
CA MET A 225 -8.48 2.44 -11.86
C MET A 225 -7.83 1.30 -12.65
N GLY A 226 -7.01 0.46 -12.01
CA GLY A 226 -6.32 -0.65 -12.66
C GLY A 226 -5.16 -0.25 -13.59
N LEU A 227 -4.75 1.01 -13.58
CA LEU A 227 -3.53 1.50 -14.22
C LEU A 227 -2.42 1.59 -13.18
N ILE A 228 -1.28 0.99 -13.49
CA ILE A 228 -0.10 1.03 -12.61
C ILE A 228 0.70 2.30 -12.86
N TYR A 229 0.63 2.81 -14.08
CA TYR A 229 1.20 4.08 -14.46
C TYR A 229 0.22 4.86 -15.36
N VAL A 230 0.68 5.59 -16.35
CA VAL A 230 -0.14 6.51 -17.13
C VAL A 230 -0.52 5.95 -18.50
N ASN A 231 -1.52 6.55 -19.14
CA ASN A 231 -1.88 6.20 -20.51
C ASN A 231 -0.71 6.51 -21.47
N PRO A 232 -0.15 5.51 -22.17
CA PRO A 232 0.99 5.70 -23.07
C PRO A 232 0.68 6.55 -24.30
N GLU A 233 -0.59 6.69 -24.69
CA GLU A 233 -1.04 7.57 -25.77
C GLU A 233 -1.09 9.06 -25.35
N GLY A 234 -0.92 9.34 -24.05
CA GLY A 234 -1.11 10.65 -23.43
C GLY A 234 -2.44 10.79 -22.69
N PRO A 235 -2.64 11.87 -21.92
CA PRO A 235 -3.86 12.10 -21.14
C PRO A 235 -5.13 12.06 -22.02
N ASN A 236 -6.09 11.20 -21.68
CA ASN A 236 -7.30 10.94 -22.49
C ASN A 236 -7.03 10.48 -23.94
N GLY A 237 -5.89 9.84 -24.18
CA GLY A 237 -5.49 9.53 -25.56
C GLY A 237 -5.12 10.76 -26.39
N ASN A 238 -4.87 11.91 -25.73
CA ASN A 238 -4.35 13.11 -26.39
C ASN A 238 -2.82 13.05 -26.41
N PRO A 239 -2.18 13.06 -27.60
CA PRO A 239 -0.75 12.86 -27.73
C PRO A 239 0.06 14.12 -27.41
N ASP A 240 -0.09 14.66 -26.20
CA ASP A 240 0.66 15.79 -25.65
C ASP A 240 1.72 15.32 -24.65
N PRO A 241 3.02 15.35 -25.00
CA PRO A 241 4.09 14.92 -24.11
C PRO A 241 4.22 15.74 -22.84
N LEU A 242 3.92 17.05 -22.86
CA LEU A 242 4.02 17.89 -21.67
C LEU A 242 2.86 17.64 -20.69
N ALA A 243 1.67 17.39 -21.22
CA ALA A 243 0.56 16.95 -20.39
C ALA A 243 0.83 15.55 -19.78
N ALA A 244 1.41 14.63 -20.56
CA ALA A 244 1.83 13.31 -20.10
C ALA A 244 2.87 13.40 -18.97
N ALA A 245 3.82 14.34 -19.03
CA ALA A 245 4.82 14.54 -17.99
C ALA A 245 4.22 14.86 -16.61
N LYS A 246 3.11 15.59 -16.57
CA LYS A 246 2.38 15.87 -15.32
C LYS A 246 1.82 14.60 -14.71
N ASP A 247 1.15 13.78 -15.53
CA ASP A 247 0.56 12.52 -15.08
C ASP A 247 1.62 11.52 -14.63
N ILE A 248 2.74 11.43 -15.37
CA ILE A 248 3.90 10.61 -14.98
C ILE A 248 4.40 11.04 -13.59
N ARG A 249 4.67 12.32 -13.40
CA ARG A 249 5.23 12.85 -12.14
C ARG A 249 4.30 12.56 -10.96
N GLU A 250 2.99 12.75 -11.14
CA GLU A 250 2.02 12.48 -10.08
C GLU A 250 1.93 10.99 -9.77
N THR A 251 1.86 10.15 -10.78
CA THR A 251 1.73 8.71 -10.63
C THR A 251 2.97 8.08 -9.99
N PHE A 252 4.17 8.41 -10.49
CA PHE A 252 5.42 7.90 -9.93
C PHE A 252 5.73 8.51 -8.55
N GLY A 253 5.34 9.76 -8.30
CA GLY A 253 5.42 10.37 -6.98
C GLY A 253 4.63 9.60 -5.92
N ARG A 254 3.49 9.01 -6.30
CA ARG A 254 2.70 8.14 -5.42
C ARG A 254 3.32 6.77 -5.17
N MET A 255 4.25 6.33 -6.03
CA MET A 255 5.13 5.19 -5.78
C MET A 255 6.39 5.58 -4.98
N ALA A 256 6.45 6.81 -4.45
CA ALA A 256 7.59 7.41 -3.75
C ALA A 256 8.81 7.69 -4.64
N MET A 257 8.64 7.83 -5.97
CA MET A 257 9.72 8.14 -6.91
C MET A 257 9.83 9.64 -7.17
N ASN A 258 11.04 10.17 -7.13
CA ASN A 258 11.35 11.53 -7.60
C ASN A 258 11.57 11.54 -9.12
N ASP A 259 11.84 12.71 -9.71
CA ASP A 259 12.01 12.86 -11.16
C ASP A 259 13.17 12.01 -11.70
N GLU A 260 14.29 11.92 -10.99
CA GLU A 260 15.45 11.13 -11.42
C GLU A 260 15.16 9.62 -11.38
N GLU A 261 14.54 9.14 -10.30
CA GLU A 261 14.10 7.74 -10.17
C GLU A 261 13.04 7.38 -11.21
N THR A 262 12.11 8.30 -11.49
CA THR A 262 11.04 8.15 -12.50
C THR A 262 11.65 7.98 -13.90
N VAL A 263 12.52 8.90 -14.29
CA VAL A 263 13.19 8.85 -15.60
C VAL A 263 14.07 7.62 -15.73
N ALA A 264 14.78 7.23 -14.64
CA ALA A 264 15.59 6.02 -14.61
C ALA A 264 14.77 4.77 -14.86
N LEU A 265 13.62 4.65 -14.20
CA LEU A 265 12.73 3.50 -14.35
C LEU A 265 12.16 3.41 -15.77
N ILE A 266 11.69 4.53 -16.34
CA ILE A 266 11.10 4.55 -17.69
C ILE A 266 12.20 4.22 -18.73
N ALA A 267 13.30 4.98 -18.74
CA ALA A 267 14.37 4.80 -19.71
C ALA A 267 15.08 3.43 -19.58
N GLY A 268 15.26 2.95 -18.35
CA GLY A 268 15.83 1.64 -18.08
C GLY A 268 14.91 0.50 -18.50
N GLY A 269 13.63 0.60 -18.19
CA GLY A 269 12.62 -0.41 -18.53
C GLY A 269 12.39 -0.50 -20.05
N HIS A 270 12.23 0.64 -20.74
CA HIS A 270 11.99 0.69 -22.18
C HIS A 270 13.25 0.40 -23.03
N THR A 271 14.40 0.20 -22.41
CA THR A 271 15.57 -0.39 -23.08
C THR A 271 15.27 -1.81 -23.55
N PHE A 272 14.37 -2.53 -22.87
CA PHE A 272 14.09 -3.95 -23.08
C PHE A 272 12.74 -4.21 -23.75
N GLY A 273 12.71 -5.27 -24.57
CA GLY A 273 11.48 -5.85 -25.10
C GLY A 273 10.76 -4.99 -26.13
N LYS A 274 9.47 -5.23 -26.22
CA LYS A 274 8.54 -4.54 -27.11
C LYS A 274 7.17 -4.36 -26.48
N ALA A 275 6.38 -3.44 -27.03
CA ALA A 275 4.93 -3.36 -26.82
C ALA A 275 4.18 -4.21 -27.86
N HIS A 276 2.97 -4.67 -27.49
CA HIS A 276 2.14 -5.56 -28.32
C HIS A 276 0.77 -4.92 -28.62
N GLY A 277 0.50 -4.72 -29.88
CA GLY A 277 -0.72 -4.15 -30.41
C GLY A 277 -0.97 -4.62 -31.84
N ALA A 278 -0.75 -5.92 -32.11
CA ALA A 278 -0.84 -6.50 -33.45
C ALA A 278 -2.24 -6.46 -34.04
N HIS A 279 -3.29 -6.43 -33.21
CA HIS A 279 -4.67 -6.49 -33.62
C HIS A 279 -5.56 -5.59 -32.74
N ASP A 280 -6.74 -5.23 -33.27
CA ASP A 280 -7.78 -4.54 -32.51
C ASP A 280 -8.27 -5.42 -31.32
N PRO A 281 -8.02 -5.04 -30.06
CA PRO A 281 -8.35 -5.86 -28.91
C PRO A 281 -9.85 -6.13 -28.79
N SER A 282 -10.70 -5.21 -29.24
CA SER A 282 -12.16 -5.36 -29.15
C SER A 282 -12.69 -6.52 -30.02
N LYS A 283 -11.94 -6.89 -31.06
CA LYS A 283 -12.29 -7.99 -31.96
C LYS A 283 -11.61 -9.30 -31.62
N CYS A 284 -10.45 -9.22 -30.98
CA CYS A 284 -9.55 -10.37 -30.84
C CYS A 284 -9.48 -10.92 -29.42
N VAL A 285 -9.42 -10.05 -28.42
CA VAL A 285 -9.07 -10.43 -27.07
C VAL A 285 -10.30 -10.86 -26.26
N GLY A 286 -10.22 -12.02 -25.63
CA GLY A 286 -11.24 -12.53 -24.73
C GLY A 286 -11.21 -11.85 -23.34
N PRO A 287 -12.06 -12.32 -22.42
CA PRO A 287 -12.19 -11.71 -21.10
C PRO A 287 -10.91 -11.87 -20.27
N ALA A 288 -10.77 -11.00 -19.25
CA ALA A 288 -9.74 -11.10 -18.23
C ALA A 288 -9.90 -12.38 -17.39
N PRO A 289 -8.88 -12.80 -16.62
CA PRO A 289 -8.91 -14.06 -15.87
C PRO A 289 -10.15 -14.26 -15.00
N ALA A 290 -10.62 -13.23 -14.29
CA ALA A 290 -11.82 -13.31 -13.43
C ALA A 290 -13.12 -13.62 -14.20
N ALA A 291 -13.18 -13.28 -15.48
CA ALA A 291 -14.35 -13.47 -16.33
C ALA A 291 -14.16 -14.58 -17.39
N ALA A 292 -12.99 -15.21 -17.42
CA ALA A 292 -12.70 -16.34 -18.31
C ALA A 292 -13.42 -17.61 -17.85
N GLY A 293 -13.71 -18.52 -18.78
CA GLY A 293 -14.32 -19.79 -18.46
C GLY A 293 -13.40 -20.68 -17.60
N ILE A 294 -14.02 -21.55 -16.80
CA ILE A 294 -13.31 -22.47 -15.90
C ILE A 294 -12.29 -23.38 -16.64
N GLU A 295 -12.57 -23.70 -17.88
CA GLU A 295 -11.69 -24.49 -18.74
C GLU A 295 -10.37 -23.78 -19.08
N GLN A 296 -10.29 -22.45 -18.91
CA GLN A 296 -9.09 -21.68 -19.11
C GLN A 296 -8.13 -21.75 -17.91
N GLN A 297 -8.55 -22.35 -16.81
CA GLN A 297 -7.72 -22.61 -15.63
C GLN A 297 -7.00 -21.37 -15.08
N GLY A 298 -7.72 -20.24 -15.02
CA GLY A 298 -7.21 -18.96 -14.51
C GLY A 298 -6.37 -18.15 -15.52
N LEU A 299 -6.32 -18.58 -16.78
CA LEU A 299 -5.72 -17.78 -17.85
C LEU A 299 -6.79 -16.97 -18.57
N GLY A 300 -6.58 -15.66 -18.67
CA GLY A 300 -7.47 -14.76 -19.38
C GLY A 300 -6.91 -14.26 -20.72
N TRP A 301 -7.56 -13.27 -21.27
CA TRP A 301 -7.16 -12.56 -22.50
C TRP A 301 -6.82 -13.48 -23.68
N GLN A 302 -7.58 -14.56 -23.83
CA GLN A 302 -7.39 -15.48 -24.93
C GLN A 302 -7.62 -14.73 -26.27
N ASN A 303 -6.60 -14.75 -27.12
CA ASN A 303 -6.61 -14.02 -28.37
C ASN A 303 -6.96 -14.98 -29.52
N LYS A 304 -7.98 -14.64 -30.30
CA LYS A 304 -8.46 -15.45 -31.44
C LYS A 304 -8.01 -14.94 -32.80
N CYS A 305 -7.23 -13.86 -32.86
CA CYS A 305 -6.69 -13.32 -34.12
C CYS A 305 -5.32 -13.93 -34.42
N GLY A 306 -5.09 -14.28 -35.67
CA GLY A 306 -3.88 -14.95 -36.09
C GLY A 306 -3.63 -16.24 -35.30
N THR A 307 -2.42 -16.39 -34.77
CA THR A 307 -2.03 -17.49 -33.87
C THR A 307 -2.45 -17.25 -32.41
N GLY A 308 -2.86 -16.05 -32.08
CA GLY A 308 -3.21 -15.61 -30.73
C GLY A 308 -2.02 -15.36 -29.81
N LYS A 309 -0.80 -15.51 -30.28
CA LYS A 309 0.45 -15.43 -29.54
C LYS A 309 1.60 -15.00 -30.44
N GLY A 310 2.79 -14.79 -29.91
CA GLY A 310 3.95 -14.31 -30.67
C GLY A 310 3.64 -12.97 -31.36
N ASP A 311 3.79 -12.89 -32.67
CA ASP A 311 3.53 -11.68 -33.45
C ASP A 311 2.07 -11.22 -33.41
N ASP A 312 1.13 -12.11 -33.08
CA ASP A 312 -0.27 -11.77 -32.95
C ASP A 312 -0.69 -11.31 -31.54
N THR A 313 0.26 -11.19 -30.62
CA THR A 313 -0.01 -10.81 -29.23
C THR A 313 -0.59 -9.38 -29.14
N VAL A 314 -1.54 -9.20 -28.21
CA VAL A 314 -2.10 -7.88 -27.84
C VAL A 314 -1.99 -7.70 -26.33
N THR A 315 -1.40 -6.57 -25.89
CA THR A 315 -1.36 -6.14 -24.49
C THR A 315 -1.80 -4.67 -24.37
N SER A 316 -0.88 -3.73 -24.56
CA SER A 316 -1.13 -2.28 -24.44
C SER A 316 -1.86 -1.68 -25.65
N GLY A 317 -1.90 -2.38 -26.77
CA GLY A 317 -2.40 -1.84 -28.03
C GLY A 317 -1.38 -1.03 -28.86
N LEU A 318 -0.24 -0.64 -28.28
CA LEU A 318 0.86 -0.05 -29.02
C LEU A 318 1.77 -1.18 -29.55
N GLU A 319 2.45 -0.96 -30.67
CA GLU A 319 3.21 -2.01 -31.35
C GLU A 319 4.61 -1.53 -31.74
N GLY A 320 5.65 -2.22 -31.27
CA GLY A 320 7.03 -1.94 -31.65
C GLY A 320 8.02 -2.12 -30.51
N ALA A 321 9.31 -1.88 -30.80
CA ALA A 321 10.39 -1.86 -29.83
C ALA A 321 11.20 -0.57 -29.93
N TRP A 322 11.84 -0.19 -28.83
CA TRP A 322 12.56 1.09 -28.71
C TRP A 322 14.00 1.03 -29.20
N SER A 323 14.62 -0.16 -29.16
CA SER A 323 16.05 -0.33 -29.44
C SER A 323 16.35 -1.48 -30.39
N ALA A 324 17.51 -1.45 -31.01
CA ALA A 324 18.00 -2.55 -31.86
C ALA A 324 18.48 -3.78 -31.05
N SER A 325 18.55 -3.66 -29.74
CA SER A 325 19.00 -4.71 -28.82
C SER A 325 18.00 -4.94 -27.69
N PRO A 326 16.77 -5.45 -27.97
CA PRO A 326 15.68 -5.53 -27.00
C PRO A 326 15.93 -6.49 -25.83
N THR A 327 16.97 -7.33 -25.92
CA THR A 327 17.37 -8.29 -24.89
C THR A 327 18.75 -8.01 -24.31
N ALA A 328 19.21 -6.76 -24.42
CA ALA A 328 20.46 -6.31 -23.81
C ALA A 328 20.33 -4.88 -23.27
N PHE A 329 20.96 -4.63 -22.14
CA PHE A 329 21.04 -3.26 -21.61
C PHE A 329 21.98 -2.40 -22.45
N THR A 330 21.46 -1.34 -23.06
CA THR A 330 22.22 -0.39 -23.87
C THR A 330 21.71 1.02 -23.69
N MET A 331 22.45 2.01 -24.20
CA MET A 331 22.01 3.42 -24.23
C MET A 331 21.08 3.74 -25.39
N GLN A 332 20.75 2.76 -26.25
CA GLN A 332 20.02 3.00 -27.49
C GLN A 332 18.64 3.62 -27.32
N TYR A 333 17.95 3.34 -26.21
CA TYR A 333 16.68 4.01 -25.94
C TYR A 333 16.86 5.54 -25.90
N LEU A 334 17.80 6.04 -25.11
CA LEU A 334 18.10 7.48 -25.04
C LEU A 334 18.70 8.02 -26.33
N ASP A 335 19.54 7.26 -27.00
CA ASP A 335 20.13 7.66 -28.27
C ASP A 335 19.06 7.79 -29.36
N ASN A 336 18.15 6.84 -29.46
CA ASN A 336 17.01 6.89 -30.40
C ASN A 336 16.03 8.02 -30.06
N LEU A 337 15.70 8.22 -28.79
CA LEU A 337 14.82 9.30 -28.34
C LEU A 337 15.27 10.67 -28.83
N TYR A 338 16.57 10.92 -28.84
CA TYR A 338 17.19 12.17 -29.28
C TYR A 338 17.68 12.17 -30.72
N GLY A 339 17.99 11.00 -31.28
CA GLY A 339 18.56 10.85 -32.61
C GLY A 339 17.60 11.01 -33.75
N PHE A 340 16.28 10.93 -33.48
CA PHE A 340 15.24 11.06 -34.47
C PHE A 340 14.30 12.23 -34.21
N ASP A 341 13.73 12.75 -35.28
CA ASP A 341 12.51 13.54 -35.22
C ASP A 341 11.32 12.59 -35.28
N TRP A 342 10.35 12.76 -34.36
CA TRP A 342 9.26 11.84 -34.16
C TRP A 342 7.97 12.40 -34.75
N VAL A 343 7.26 11.58 -35.51
CA VAL A 343 5.94 11.89 -36.10
C VAL A 343 4.90 10.90 -35.60
N GLN A 344 3.71 11.41 -35.37
CA GLN A 344 2.59 10.60 -34.88
C GLN A 344 2.18 9.54 -35.91
N SER A 345 1.91 8.33 -35.44
CA SER A 345 1.43 7.19 -36.21
C SER A 345 0.39 6.41 -35.39
N LYS A 346 -0.12 5.34 -35.94
CA LYS A 346 -1.00 4.40 -35.27
C LYS A 346 -0.47 2.99 -35.36
N SER A 347 -0.62 2.24 -34.27
CA SER A 347 -0.38 0.80 -34.27
C SER A 347 -1.44 0.05 -35.09
N PRO A 348 -1.25 -1.24 -35.39
CA PRO A 348 -2.28 -2.07 -36.01
C PRO A 348 -3.57 -2.18 -35.16
N ALA A 349 -3.46 -2.08 -33.83
CA ALA A 349 -4.58 -2.00 -32.90
C ALA A 349 -5.32 -0.65 -32.92
N GLY A 350 -4.75 0.37 -33.57
CA GLY A 350 -5.31 1.71 -33.68
C GLY A 350 -4.83 2.71 -32.64
N ALA A 351 -3.98 2.30 -31.69
CA ALA A 351 -3.43 3.16 -30.65
C ALA A 351 -2.41 4.17 -31.23
N ILE A 352 -2.35 5.36 -30.62
CA ILE A 352 -1.43 6.43 -31.01
C ILE A 352 -0.02 6.10 -30.51
N GLN A 353 0.93 6.17 -31.44
CA GLN A 353 2.36 6.01 -31.17
C GLN A 353 3.19 6.91 -32.10
N TRP A 354 4.50 6.95 -31.88
CA TRP A 354 5.39 7.81 -32.61
C TRP A 354 6.49 6.99 -33.32
N ILE A 355 6.77 7.35 -34.56
CA ILE A 355 7.81 6.71 -35.38
C ILE A 355 8.77 7.77 -35.93
N PRO A 356 10.00 7.42 -36.33
CA PRO A 356 10.92 8.37 -36.95
C PRO A 356 10.37 9.00 -38.21
N ALA A 357 10.55 10.31 -38.35
CA ALA A 357 10.16 11.05 -39.55
C ALA A 357 10.90 10.54 -40.79
N ASN A 358 10.28 10.74 -41.95
CA ASN A 358 10.90 10.47 -43.26
C ASN A 358 11.43 9.05 -43.48
N GLY A 359 10.88 8.06 -42.78
CA GLY A 359 11.29 6.65 -42.88
C GLY A 359 12.68 6.35 -42.32
N GLN A 360 13.22 7.25 -41.51
CA GLN A 360 14.50 7.00 -40.82
C GLN A 360 14.40 5.77 -39.92
N GLY A 361 15.50 5.03 -39.74
CA GLY A 361 15.57 3.86 -38.88
C GLY A 361 14.70 2.67 -39.32
N ALA A 362 14.18 2.62 -40.56
CA ALA A 362 13.21 1.62 -41.03
C ALA A 362 13.65 0.15 -40.79
N ASN A 363 14.94 -0.11 -40.71
CA ASN A 363 15.52 -1.45 -40.53
C ASN A 363 16.40 -1.54 -39.25
N LEU A 364 16.12 -0.73 -38.24
CA LEU A 364 16.95 -0.67 -37.03
C LEU A 364 16.61 -1.78 -36.05
N VAL A 365 15.34 -2.02 -35.77
CA VAL A 365 14.85 -2.90 -34.70
C VAL A 365 14.59 -4.31 -35.28
N PRO A 366 15.07 -5.40 -34.62
CA PRO A 366 14.71 -6.75 -35.05
C PRO A 366 13.24 -7.05 -34.85
N ASP A 367 12.69 -7.94 -35.67
CA ASP A 367 11.39 -8.55 -35.42
C ASP A 367 11.48 -9.54 -34.25
N ALA A 368 10.39 -9.69 -33.49
CA ALA A 368 10.39 -10.49 -32.28
C ALA A 368 10.40 -11.99 -32.52
N GLN A 369 9.82 -12.44 -33.66
CA GLN A 369 9.65 -13.86 -33.95
C GLN A 369 10.41 -14.28 -35.25
N ASP A 370 10.67 -13.32 -36.16
CA ASP A 370 11.33 -13.57 -37.42
C ASP A 370 12.68 -12.81 -37.52
N PRO A 371 13.82 -13.46 -37.28
CA PRO A 371 15.14 -12.81 -37.28
C PRO A 371 15.53 -12.18 -38.61
N THR A 372 14.82 -12.49 -39.69
CA THR A 372 15.10 -11.94 -41.03
C THR A 372 14.45 -10.60 -41.28
N LYS A 373 13.43 -10.23 -40.45
CA LYS A 373 12.71 -8.97 -40.56
C LYS A 373 13.24 -7.89 -39.63
N ARG A 374 13.08 -6.65 -40.04
CA ARG A 374 13.43 -5.46 -39.26
C ARG A 374 12.37 -4.39 -39.38
N HIS A 375 12.31 -3.54 -38.35
CA HIS A 375 11.33 -2.47 -38.21
C HIS A 375 11.98 -1.15 -37.82
N ALA A 376 11.25 -0.06 -37.92
CA ALA A 376 11.63 1.20 -37.32
C ALA A 376 11.46 1.14 -35.79
N PRO A 377 12.25 1.88 -35.03
CA PRO A 377 11.97 2.09 -33.60
C PRO A 377 10.71 2.91 -33.44
N PHE A 378 10.15 2.86 -32.24
CA PHE A 378 8.96 3.67 -31.93
C PHE A 378 9.10 4.32 -30.55
N MET A 379 8.20 5.25 -30.23
CA MET A 379 8.08 5.86 -28.92
C MET A 379 6.61 6.00 -28.53
N PHE A 380 6.34 5.95 -27.23
CA PHE A 380 5.09 6.38 -26.64
C PHE A 380 5.03 7.92 -26.55
N THR A 381 3.84 8.47 -26.37
CA THR A 381 3.70 9.89 -26.00
C THR A 381 4.40 10.15 -24.65
N THR A 382 4.32 9.19 -23.74
CA THR A 382 4.99 9.24 -22.43
C THR A 382 6.51 9.16 -22.53
N ASP A 383 7.07 8.49 -23.54
CA ASP A 383 8.52 8.52 -23.80
C ASP A 383 8.97 9.92 -24.25
N LEU A 384 8.20 10.55 -25.11
CA LEU A 384 8.51 11.90 -25.56
C LEU A 384 8.45 12.93 -24.45
N ALA A 385 7.72 12.68 -23.35
CA ALA A 385 7.76 13.51 -22.16
C ALA A 385 9.18 13.62 -21.60
N LEU A 386 10.01 12.58 -21.67
CA LEU A 386 11.38 12.59 -21.21
C LEU A 386 12.29 13.51 -22.05
N LYS A 387 11.91 13.77 -23.30
CA LYS A 387 12.62 14.68 -24.22
C LYS A 387 12.13 16.13 -24.08
N PHE A 388 10.85 16.35 -23.82
CA PHE A 388 10.23 17.67 -23.92
C PHE A 388 9.99 18.35 -22.54
N ASP A 389 9.73 17.61 -21.46
CA ASP A 389 9.66 18.21 -20.13
C ASP A 389 11.04 18.72 -19.70
N PRO A 390 11.17 19.98 -19.25
CA PRO A 390 12.46 20.57 -18.95
C PRO A 390 13.29 19.81 -17.91
N SER A 391 12.68 19.35 -16.81
CA SER A 391 13.36 18.62 -15.74
C SER A 391 13.80 17.24 -16.20
N TYR A 392 12.93 16.52 -16.89
CA TYR A 392 13.27 15.19 -17.43
C TYR A 392 14.35 15.27 -18.52
N ARG A 393 14.28 16.30 -19.37
CA ARG A 393 15.29 16.56 -20.41
C ARG A 393 16.66 16.84 -19.84
N GLU A 394 16.76 17.58 -18.76
CA GLU A 394 18.03 17.82 -18.06
C GLU A 394 18.66 16.51 -17.62
N ILE A 395 17.89 15.63 -16.98
CA ILE A 395 18.34 14.31 -16.52
C ILE A 395 18.78 13.45 -17.69
N THR A 396 17.93 13.27 -18.70
CA THR A 396 18.23 12.40 -19.84
C THR A 396 19.41 12.89 -20.68
N THR A 397 19.57 14.22 -20.85
CA THR A 397 20.71 14.81 -21.57
C THR A 397 22.00 14.58 -20.80
N ARG A 398 22.01 14.74 -19.47
CA ARG A 398 23.17 14.42 -18.62
C ARG A 398 23.57 12.97 -18.78
N TRP A 399 22.63 12.03 -18.71
CA TRP A 399 22.91 10.61 -18.78
C TRP A 399 23.42 10.12 -20.14
N ARG A 400 23.05 10.78 -21.24
CA ARG A 400 23.63 10.48 -22.54
C ARG A 400 25.14 10.71 -22.59
N THR A 401 25.65 11.62 -21.80
CA THR A 401 27.09 11.89 -21.66
C THR A 401 27.73 11.18 -20.46
N HIS A 402 26.93 10.70 -19.52
CA HIS A 402 27.35 10.03 -18.30
C HIS A 402 26.58 8.70 -18.11
N PRO A 403 26.82 7.67 -18.95
CA PRO A 403 26.03 6.43 -18.94
C PRO A 403 26.13 5.66 -17.62
N GLU A 404 27.23 5.77 -16.89
CA GLU A 404 27.40 5.10 -15.59
C GLU A 404 26.50 5.71 -14.50
N GLU A 405 26.20 7.00 -14.57
CA GLU A 405 25.22 7.63 -13.69
C GLU A 405 23.82 7.06 -13.95
N PHE A 406 23.43 6.89 -15.22
CA PHE A 406 22.15 6.28 -15.59
C PHE A 406 22.05 4.84 -15.09
N LYS A 407 23.09 4.02 -15.30
CA LYS A 407 23.11 2.64 -14.80
C LYS A 407 22.88 2.59 -13.29
N LEU A 408 23.61 3.41 -12.54
CA LEU A 408 23.49 3.46 -11.09
C LEU A 408 22.12 3.97 -10.64
N ALA A 409 21.58 5.01 -11.31
CA ALA A 409 20.25 5.55 -11.02
C ALA A 409 19.17 4.49 -11.26
N PHE A 410 19.21 3.78 -12.38
CA PHE A 410 18.27 2.70 -12.68
C PHE A 410 18.40 1.54 -11.70
N ALA A 411 19.62 1.09 -11.36
CA ALA A 411 19.82 0.04 -10.38
C ALA A 411 19.22 0.37 -9.00
N LYS A 412 19.43 1.61 -8.52
CA LYS A 412 18.87 2.08 -7.24
C LYS A 412 17.35 2.27 -7.30
N ALA A 413 16.84 2.83 -8.39
CA ALA A 413 15.40 3.05 -8.56
C ALA A 413 14.65 1.70 -8.68
N TRP A 414 15.20 0.73 -9.40
CA TRP A 414 14.67 -0.64 -9.48
C TRP A 414 14.67 -1.33 -8.11
N PHE A 415 15.74 -1.20 -7.35
CA PHE A 415 15.83 -1.75 -6.00
C PHE A 415 14.79 -1.08 -5.09
N LYS A 416 14.65 0.24 -5.14
CA LYS A 416 13.64 0.96 -4.37
C LYS A 416 12.23 0.52 -4.77
N LEU A 417 11.91 0.46 -6.06
CA LEU A 417 10.61 0.03 -6.57
C LEU A 417 10.21 -1.33 -5.99
N THR A 418 11.12 -2.29 -6.02
CA THR A 418 10.85 -3.70 -5.66
C THR A 418 10.98 -4.01 -4.16
N HIS A 419 11.49 -3.07 -3.34
CA HIS A 419 11.74 -3.29 -1.90
C HIS A 419 11.10 -2.23 -0.99
N ARG A 420 10.42 -1.21 -1.56
CA ARG A 420 9.87 -0.08 -0.80
C ARG A 420 8.83 -0.50 0.24
N ASP A 421 8.13 -1.58 0.00
CA ASP A 421 7.08 -2.18 0.83
C ASP A 421 7.57 -3.20 1.86
N MET A 422 8.88 -3.38 1.99
CA MET A 422 9.46 -4.37 2.92
C MET A 422 9.89 -3.80 4.27
N GLY A 423 9.74 -2.51 4.50
CA GLY A 423 10.20 -1.85 5.72
C GLY A 423 11.72 -1.70 5.83
N PRO A 424 12.26 -1.66 7.06
CA PRO A 424 13.66 -1.43 7.28
C PRO A 424 14.55 -2.62 6.89
N ARG A 425 15.82 -2.32 6.59
CA ARG A 425 16.82 -3.33 6.19
C ARG A 425 16.94 -4.52 7.16
N ALA A 426 16.62 -4.35 8.43
CA ALA A 426 16.63 -5.44 9.41
C ALA A 426 15.69 -6.62 9.05
N ARG A 427 14.72 -6.40 8.18
CA ARG A 427 13.80 -7.42 7.67
C ARG A 427 14.34 -8.18 6.45
N TYR A 428 15.38 -7.68 5.80
CA TYR A 428 15.90 -8.20 4.54
C TYR A 428 16.71 -9.48 4.74
N LEU A 429 16.50 -10.46 3.87
CA LEU A 429 17.12 -11.78 3.93
C LEU A 429 17.93 -12.09 2.68
N GLY A 430 19.02 -12.84 2.86
CA GLY A 430 19.84 -13.38 1.77
C GLY A 430 21.19 -12.71 1.63
N SER A 431 22.03 -13.33 0.78
CA SER A 431 23.42 -12.93 0.56
C SER A 431 23.60 -11.71 -0.35
N GLU A 432 22.55 -11.37 -1.12
CA GLU A 432 22.60 -10.25 -2.08
C GLU A 432 22.02 -8.93 -1.51
N VAL A 433 21.71 -8.90 -0.22
CA VAL A 433 21.25 -7.68 0.47
C VAL A 433 22.36 -6.63 0.43
N PRO A 434 22.09 -5.42 -0.10
CA PRO A 434 23.10 -4.36 -0.13
C PRO A 434 23.58 -3.99 1.27
N ASN A 435 24.89 -3.88 1.46
CA ASN A 435 25.47 -3.48 2.75
C ASN A 435 25.50 -1.95 2.91
N VAL A 436 24.36 -1.30 2.67
CA VAL A 436 24.16 0.14 2.83
C VAL A 436 22.73 0.41 3.28
N ASP A 437 22.56 1.34 4.20
CA ASP A 437 21.24 1.82 4.59
C ASP A 437 20.84 2.97 3.68
N LEU A 438 19.70 2.85 3.02
CA LEU A 438 19.12 3.88 2.17
C LEU A 438 18.12 4.71 3.01
N ILE A 439 18.07 6.02 2.78
CA ILE A 439 17.27 6.93 3.62
C ILE A 439 15.78 6.54 3.66
N TRP A 440 15.25 6.04 2.55
CA TRP A 440 13.85 5.59 2.45
C TRP A 440 13.53 4.28 3.17
N GLN A 441 14.55 3.57 3.70
CA GLN A 441 14.39 2.38 4.55
C GLN A 441 14.24 2.75 6.03
N ASP A 442 14.12 4.04 6.35
CA ASP A 442 13.97 4.56 7.70
C ASP A 442 15.05 4.04 8.68
N PRO A 443 16.34 4.25 8.35
CA PRO A 443 17.45 3.62 9.06
C PRO A 443 17.50 4.00 10.53
N LEU A 444 17.92 3.05 11.37
CA LEU A 444 18.09 3.21 12.80
C LEU A 444 19.56 2.99 13.20
N PRO A 445 20.07 3.74 14.19
CA PRO A 445 21.37 3.46 14.74
C PRO A 445 21.36 2.12 15.48
N LYS A 446 22.46 1.38 15.41
CA LYS A 446 22.62 0.17 16.22
C LYS A 446 22.82 0.54 17.68
N ALA A 447 22.24 -0.25 18.60
CA ALA A 447 22.55 -0.14 20.01
C ALA A 447 23.98 -0.65 20.26
N ASP A 448 24.87 0.22 20.72
CA ASP A 448 26.27 -0.06 21.07
C ASP A 448 26.47 -0.11 22.60
N TYR A 449 25.41 -0.35 23.35
CA TYR A 449 25.37 -0.30 24.81
C TYR A 449 24.54 -1.45 25.37
N ALA A 450 24.74 -1.74 26.65
CA ALA A 450 23.94 -2.71 27.38
C ALA A 450 22.53 -2.13 27.66
N THR A 451 21.49 -2.92 27.44
CA THR A 451 20.11 -2.53 27.75
C THR A 451 19.81 -2.52 29.23
N ILE A 452 18.77 -1.83 29.64
CA ILE A 452 18.23 -1.80 30.99
C ILE A 452 17.67 -3.17 31.39
N ASN A 453 17.69 -3.46 32.70
CA ASN A 453 17.08 -4.65 33.28
C ASN A 453 15.80 -4.30 34.06
N ALA A 454 15.12 -5.31 34.62
CA ALA A 454 13.86 -5.14 35.35
C ALA A 454 13.94 -4.16 36.54
N SER A 455 15.10 -4.10 37.26
CA SER A 455 15.29 -3.13 38.35
C SER A 455 15.42 -1.70 37.84
N ASP A 456 16.14 -1.52 36.72
CA ASP A 456 16.25 -0.22 36.04
C ASP A 456 14.87 0.24 35.49
N GLU A 457 14.11 -0.69 34.89
CA GLU A 457 12.76 -0.46 34.42
C GLU A 457 11.83 0.08 35.52
N ALA A 458 11.79 -0.62 36.67
CA ALA A 458 10.98 -0.20 37.83
C ALA A 458 11.36 1.20 38.33
N ALA A 459 12.68 1.47 38.42
CA ALA A 459 13.18 2.78 38.84
C ALA A 459 12.83 3.89 37.86
N LEU A 460 12.93 3.63 36.55
CA LEU A 460 12.57 4.58 35.51
C LEU A 460 11.07 4.85 35.48
N LYS A 461 10.19 3.83 35.55
CA LYS A 461 8.75 3.99 35.70
C LYS A 461 8.39 4.90 36.87
N SER A 462 9.01 4.69 38.04
CA SER A 462 8.79 5.53 39.22
C SER A 462 9.19 6.98 39.00
N LYS A 463 10.36 7.22 38.38
CA LYS A 463 10.82 8.57 38.02
C LYS A 463 9.91 9.26 37.01
N ILE A 464 9.44 8.56 35.98
CA ILE A 464 8.52 9.08 34.96
C ILE A 464 7.21 9.51 35.61
N LEU A 465 6.61 8.67 36.44
CA LEU A 465 5.35 9.00 37.14
C LEU A 465 5.52 10.17 38.15
N ALA A 466 6.70 10.39 38.67
CA ALA A 466 7.03 11.50 39.56
C ALA A 466 7.44 12.80 38.83
N SER A 467 7.56 12.80 37.49
CA SER A 467 8.09 13.91 36.72
C SER A 467 7.14 15.12 36.58
N GLY A 468 5.90 14.95 37.00
CA GLY A 468 4.82 15.95 36.86
C GLY A 468 4.07 15.86 35.53
N VAL A 469 4.42 14.92 34.65
CA VAL A 469 3.63 14.59 33.44
C VAL A 469 2.44 13.71 33.85
N THR A 470 1.27 14.03 33.35
CA THR A 470 0.05 13.25 33.68
C THR A 470 0.02 11.91 32.95
N GLY A 471 -0.71 10.93 33.52
CA GLY A 471 -0.89 9.63 32.87
C GLY A 471 -1.49 9.74 31.46
N SER A 472 -2.45 10.65 31.25
CA SER A 472 -3.04 10.87 29.91
C SER A 472 -2.04 11.44 28.90
N GLU A 473 -1.14 12.34 29.29
CA GLU A 473 -0.07 12.84 28.44
C GLU A 473 0.93 11.76 28.07
N LEU A 474 1.31 10.90 29.01
CA LEU A 474 2.18 9.75 28.76
C LEU A 474 1.54 8.75 27.78
N VAL A 475 0.26 8.42 27.99
CA VAL A 475 -0.49 7.52 27.11
C VAL A 475 -0.61 8.10 25.69
N ARG A 476 -0.99 9.39 25.57
CA ARG A 476 -1.07 10.06 24.26
C ARG A 476 0.26 10.06 23.53
N THR A 477 1.35 10.34 24.23
CA THR A 477 2.69 10.40 23.62
C THR A 477 3.15 9.02 23.14
N ALA A 478 2.98 7.98 23.96
CA ALA A 478 3.34 6.62 23.59
C ALA A 478 2.50 6.12 22.40
N TRP A 479 1.18 6.36 22.44
CA TRP A 479 0.29 6.03 21.33
C TRP A 479 0.68 6.79 20.05
N ALA A 480 0.89 8.09 20.13
CA ALA A 480 1.27 8.90 18.99
C ALA A 480 2.55 8.40 18.31
N SER A 481 3.54 7.98 19.12
CA SER A 481 4.80 7.42 18.63
C SER A 481 4.60 6.05 17.96
N ALA A 482 3.92 5.13 18.62
CA ALA A 482 3.78 3.75 18.15
C ALA A 482 2.77 3.58 17.01
N ALA A 483 1.65 4.33 17.07
CA ALA A 483 0.56 4.17 16.13
C ALA A 483 0.80 4.81 14.75
N THR A 484 1.98 5.36 14.47
CA THR A 484 2.41 5.71 13.12
C THR A 484 2.72 4.48 12.27
N PHE A 485 2.89 3.32 12.90
CA PHE A 485 3.18 2.06 12.21
C PHE A 485 2.12 1.69 11.18
N ARG A 486 2.58 1.15 10.06
CA ARG A 486 1.76 0.60 8.98
C ARG A 486 2.24 -0.82 8.68
N GLY A 487 1.41 -1.82 8.97
CA GLY A 487 1.72 -3.23 8.70
C GLY A 487 1.78 -3.58 7.21
N THR A 488 1.33 -2.67 6.34
CA THR A 488 1.32 -2.87 4.90
C THR A 488 2.67 -2.62 4.23
N ASP A 489 3.48 -1.70 4.76
CA ASP A 489 4.83 -1.40 4.27
C ASP A 489 5.88 -1.37 5.40
N GLU A 490 5.48 -1.79 6.60
CA GLU A 490 6.33 -1.97 7.77
C GLU A 490 7.10 -0.70 8.18
N ARG A 491 6.49 0.46 7.96
CA ARG A 491 7.04 1.78 8.28
C ARG A 491 6.38 2.40 9.50
N GLY A 492 7.07 3.36 10.10
CA GLY A 492 6.61 4.05 11.31
C GLY A 492 6.89 3.26 12.57
N GLY A 493 6.17 3.58 13.66
CA GLY A 493 6.34 2.93 14.96
C GLY A 493 7.20 3.72 15.95
N ALA A 494 7.32 3.20 17.17
CA ALA A 494 7.97 3.88 18.29
C ALA A 494 9.49 3.91 18.20
N ASN A 495 10.08 2.94 17.46
CA ASN A 495 11.53 2.83 17.34
C ASN A 495 12.11 4.01 16.55
N GLY A 496 13.21 4.58 17.06
CA GLY A 496 13.79 5.80 16.50
C GLY A 496 13.34 7.07 17.21
N ALA A 497 12.29 7.03 18.03
CA ALA A 497 11.71 8.22 18.70
C ALA A 497 11.51 9.38 17.70
N ARG A 498 11.07 9.08 16.48
CA ARG A 498 10.95 10.10 15.41
C ARG A 498 9.89 11.15 15.71
N ILE A 499 8.99 10.86 16.64
CA ILE A 499 8.02 11.82 17.18
C ILE A 499 8.66 13.13 17.70
N ARG A 500 9.97 13.13 18.05
CA ARG A 500 10.71 14.34 18.44
C ARG A 500 11.35 15.10 17.25
N LEU A 501 11.31 14.51 16.07
CA LEU A 501 11.95 15.00 14.86
C LEU A 501 10.92 15.59 13.88
N ALA A 502 11.36 16.43 12.96
CA ALA A 502 10.51 16.83 11.85
C ALA A 502 10.29 15.64 10.90
N PRO A 503 9.05 15.43 10.38
CA PRO A 503 7.89 16.31 10.54
C PRO A 503 6.97 15.96 11.73
N GLU A 504 7.14 14.80 12.39
CA GLU A 504 6.18 14.26 13.38
C GLU A 504 5.96 15.17 14.58
N LYS A 505 6.99 15.85 15.05
CA LYS A 505 6.92 16.77 16.21
C LYS A 505 5.94 17.93 15.99
N ASP A 506 5.65 18.27 14.75
CA ASP A 506 4.84 19.41 14.36
C ASP A 506 3.41 19.01 13.97
N TRP A 507 3.07 17.72 13.92
CA TRP A 507 1.74 17.23 13.56
C TRP A 507 0.69 17.65 14.59
N GLN A 508 -0.42 18.20 14.11
CA GLN A 508 -1.50 18.68 14.99
C GLN A 508 -2.13 17.54 15.83
N ALA A 509 -2.21 16.34 15.28
CA ALA A 509 -2.67 15.16 15.99
C ALA A 509 -1.87 14.83 17.25
N ASN A 510 -0.63 15.33 17.34
CA ASN A 510 0.30 15.05 18.44
C ASN A 510 0.33 16.16 19.51
N ASN A 511 -0.49 17.22 19.39
CA ASN A 511 -0.48 18.37 20.31
C ASN A 511 0.95 18.92 20.53
N PRO A 512 1.58 19.61 19.57
CA PRO A 512 3.00 19.91 19.59
C PRO A 512 3.54 20.56 20.88
N LYS A 513 2.75 21.43 21.54
CA LYS A 513 3.16 22.07 22.81
C LYS A 513 3.21 21.08 23.98
N GLU A 514 2.21 20.22 24.06
CA GLU A 514 2.14 19.16 25.11
C GLU A 514 3.26 18.15 24.86
N LEU A 515 3.40 17.68 23.62
CA LEU A 515 4.44 16.76 23.22
C LEU A 515 5.84 17.29 23.59
N ALA A 516 6.15 18.55 23.28
CA ALA A 516 7.44 19.15 23.62
C ALA A 516 7.72 19.14 25.13
N ASN A 517 6.70 19.41 25.96
CA ASN A 517 6.85 19.33 27.43
C ASN A 517 7.12 17.90 27.91
N VAL A 518 6.36 16.90 27.39
CA VAL A 518 6.56 15.49 27.75
C VAL A 518 7.97 15.03 27.37
N LEU A 519 8.37 15.31 26.12
CA LEU A 519 9.70 14.91 25.62
C LEU A 519 10.82 15.55 26.43
N GLN A 520 10.73 16.83 26.80
CA GLN A 520 11.72 17.50 27.64
C GLN A 520 11.91 16.80 29.00
N ARG A 521 10.81 16.35 29.62
CA ARG A 521 10.87 15.60 30.89
C ARG A 521 11.52 14.23 30.71
N LEU A 522 11.14 13.49 29.67
CA LEU A 522 11.72 12.18 29.39
C LEU A 522 13.20 12.28 29.01
N GLU A 523 13.60 13.27 28.22
CA GLU A 523 15.01 13.53 27.90
C GLU A 523 15.86 13.84 29.16
N THR A 524 15.30 14.58 30.11
CA THR A 524 15.96 14.84 31.38
C THR A 524 16.24 13.54 32.14
N ILE A 525 15.21 12.68 32.22
CA ILE A 525 15.34 11.35 32.87
C ILE A 525 16.35 10.49 32.12
N GLN A 526 16.34 10.49 30.79
CA GLN A 526 17.30 9.78 29.94
C GLN A 526 18.75 10.20 30.26
N LYS A 527 18.99 11.52 30.24
CA LYS A 527 20.33 12.09 30.50
C LYS A 527 20.85 11.74 31.91
N GLU A 528 19.97 11.83 32.90
CA GLU A 528 20.33 11.46 34.29
C GLU A 528 20.66 9.99 34.40
N PHE A 529 19.80 9.10 33.87
CA PHE A 529 20.04 7.66 33.93
C PHE A 529 21.32 7.27 33.17
N ASN A 530 21.47 7.72 31.91
CA ASN A 530 22.62 7.35 31.08
C ASN A 530 23.96 7.85 31.62
N ARG A 531 23.95 8.93 32.45
CA ARG A 531 25.14 9.44 33.10
C ARG A 531 25.51 8.61 34.36
N SER A 532 24.53 8.09 35.07
CA SER A 532 24.73 7.43 36.38
C SER A 532 24.69 5.91 36.31
N ALA A 533 24.19 5.31 35.26
CA ALA A 533 24.06 3.86 35.11
C ALA A 533 25.43 3.18 35.04
N SER A 534 25.58 2.06 35.76
CA SER A 534 26.77 1.24 35.76
C SER A 534 26.72 0.13 34.70
N GLY A 535 27.87 -0.45 34.37
CA GLY A 535 27.93 -1.58 33.43
C GLY A 535 27.69 -1.21 31.97
N GLY A 536 27.86 0.07 31.58
CA GLY A 536 27.68 0.52 30.22
C GLY A 536 26.20 0.54 29.77
N LYS A 537 25.27 0.46 30.70
CA LYS A 537 23.83 0.50 30.41
C LYS A 537 23.38 1.88 29.99
N LYS A 538 22.49 1.90 29.00
CA LYS A 538 21.79 3.12 28.56
C LYS A 538 20.31 2.80 28.25
N VAL A 539 19.49 3.84 28.25
CA VAL A 539 18.11 3.80 27.80
C VAL A 539 17.93 4.83 26.67
N SER A 540 17.25 4.43 25.60
CA SER A 540 16.86 5.34 24.53
C SER A 540 15.63 6.18 24.91
N LEU A 541 15.43 7.31 24.24
CA LEU A 541 14.19 8.07 24.39
C LEU A 541 12.99 7.28 23.85
N ALA A 542 13.19 6.51 22.78
CA ALA A 542 12.17 5.61 22.24
C ALA A 542 11.67 4.61 23.28
N ASP A 543 12.58 3.97 24.01
CA ASP A 543 12.22 3.08 25.13
C ASP A 543 11.53 3.83 26.27
N LEU A 544 11.97 5.04 26.63
CA LEU A 544 11.33 5.84 27.69
C LEU A 544 9.93 6.31 27.33
N ILE A 545 9.65 6.63 26.06
CA ILE A 545 8.31 6.99 25.59
C ILE A 545 7.35 5.80 25.81
N VAL A 546 7.72 4.62 25.35
CA VAL A 546 6.91 3.40 25.53
C VAL A 546 6.78 3.04 27.01
N LEU A 547 7.88 3.09 27.76
CA LEU A 547 7.88 2.80 29.19
C LEU A 547 6.99 3.76 29.99
N GLY A 548 6.95 5.03 29.58
CA GLY A 548 6.08 6.05 30.17
C GLY A 548 4.59 5.73 29.97
N GLY A 549 4.23 5.34 28.73
CA GLY A 549 2.88 4.87 28.43
C GLY A 549 2.50 3.64 29.25
N ASN A 550 3.40 2.64 29.33
CA ASN A 550 3.20 1.42 30.10
C ASN A 550 2.99 1.73 31.59
N ALA A 551 3.85 2.59 32.18
CA ALA A 551 3.72 3.00 33.59
C ALA A 551 2.38 3.70 33.88
N ALA A 552 1.90 4.53 32.97
CA ALA A 552 0.61 5.19 33.09
C ALA A 552 -0.56 4.19 32.98
N VAL A 553 -0.48 3.19 32.08
CA VAL A 553 -1.47 2.11 31.97
C VAL A 553 -1.51 1.27 33.23
N GLU A 554 -0.35 0.87 33.78
CA GLU A 554 -0.26 0.14 35.06
C GLU A 554 -0.88 0.92 36.21
N GLN A 555 -0.58 2.22 36.32
CA GLN A 555 -1.17 3.09 37.32
C GLN A 555 -2.70 3.20 37.18
N ALA A 556 -3.19 3.30 35.93
CA ALA A 556 -4.62 3.39 35.66
C ALA A 556 -5.35 2.07 35.97
N ALA A 557 -4.74 0.93 35.67
CA ALA A 557 -5.26 -0.38 36.05
C ALA A 557 -5.33 -0.53 37.58
N LYS A 558 -4.30 -0.09 38.28
CA LYS A 558 -4.27 -0.11 39.76
C LYS A 558 -5.38 0.76 40.35
N LYS A 559 -5.67 1.92 39.77
CA LYS A 559 -6.83 2.75 40.16
C LYS A 559 -8.17 2.05 39.92
N ALA A 560 -8.24 1.15 38.95
CA ALA A 560 -9.41 0.31 38.70
C ALA A 560 -9.46 -0.98 39.56
N GLY A 561 -8.45 -1.21 40.42
CA GLY A 561 -8.39 -2.36 41.32
C GLY A 561 -7.59 -3.55 40.78
N TYR A 562 -6.82 -3.39 39.71
CA TYR A 562 -6.02 -4.45 39.10
C TYR A 562 -4.53 -4.14 39.22
N ASP A 563 -3.79 -5.03 39.81
CA ASP A 563 -2.31 -4.95 39.92
C ASP A 563 -1.70 -5.78 38.78
N ILE A 564 -1.39 -5.09 37.68
CA ILE A 564 -0.87 -5.69 36.45
C ILE A 564 0.47 -5.08 36.07
N GLN A 565 1.27 -5.84 35.34
CA GLN A 565 2.46 -5.34 34.65
C GLN A 565 2.22 -5.36 33.14
N VAL A 566 2.54 -4.25 32.47
CA VAL A 566 2.53 -4.18 31.01
C VAL A 566 3.88 -4.70 30.50
N PRO A 567 3.89 -5.76 29.66
CA PRO A 567 5.13 -6.30 29.13
C PRO A 567 5.97 -5.24 28.41
N PHE A 568 7.26 -5.23 28.68
CA PHE A 568 8.20 -4.30 28.07
C PHE A 568 9.50 -5.03 27.69
N THR A 569 9.97 -4.78 26.47
CA THR A 569 11.27 -5.27 25.99
C THR A 569 12.11 -4.06 25.57
N PRO A 570 13.24 -3.78 26.27
CA PRO A 570 14.13 -2.69 25.90
C PRO A 570 14.90 -2.99 24.62
N GLY A 571 15.53 -1.97 24.02
CA GLY A 571 16.40 -2.14 22.85
C GLY A 571 16.05 -1.25 21.66
N ARG A 572 15.02 -0.40 21.77
CA ARG A 572 14.80 0.66 20.78
C ARG A 572 15.96 1.64 20.79
N THR A 573 16.21 2.27 19.66
CA THR A 573 17.27 3.28 19.51
C THR A 573 16.68 4.61 19.04
N ASP A 574 17.44 5.69 19.15
CA ASP A 574 16.98 7.03 18.80
C ASP A 574 17.58 7.42 17.45
N ALA A 575 16.76 7.57 16.42
CA ALA A 575 17.17 8.06 15.10
C ALA A 575 17.60 9.52 15.16
N THR A 576 18.43 9.94 14.21
CA THR A 576 18.76 11.37 14.00
C THR A 576 17.88 11.99 12.94
N GLN A 577 17.94 13.33 12.79
CA GLN A 577 17.22 14.00 11.72
C GLN A 577 17.78 13.60 10.33
N GLU A 578 19.07 13.35 10.22
CA GLU A 578 19.73 12.89 9.00
C GLU A 578 19.30 11.48 8.59
N GLN A 579 18.84 10.68 9.54
CA GLN A 579 18.25 9.35 9.34
C GLN A 579 16.73 9.38 9.12
N THR A 580 16.14 10.58 9.05
CA THR A 580 14.70 10.79 8.93
C THR A 580 14.42 11.74 7.78
N ASP A 581 13.99 11.20 6.65
CA ASP A 581 13.58 12.01 5.50
C ASP A 581 12.21 12.68 5.77
N PRO A 582 12.14 14.01 5.99
CA PRO A 582 10.88 14.66 6.32
C PRO A 582 9.81 14.51 5.25
N VAL A 583 10.18 14.49 3.97
CA VAL A 583 9.23 14.34 2.85
C VAL A 583 8.63 12.94 2.86
N SER A 584 9.47 11.92 3.01
CA SER A 584 9.05 10.52 3.07
C SER A 584 8.23 10.22 4.34
N PHE A 585 8.53 10.86 5.48
CA PHE A 585 7.79 10.70 6.73
C PHE A 585 6.47 11.46 6.77
N ALA A 586 6.32 12.56 6.01
CA ALA A 586 5.09 13.34 5.99
C ALA A 586 3.83 12.52 5.62
N VAL A 587 4.00 11.44 4.85
CA VAL A 587 2.88 10.56 4.47
C VAL A 587 2.34 9.71 5.63
N LEU A 588 3.08 9.63 6.75
CA LEU A 588 2.65 8.92 7.96
C LEU A 588 1.77 9.79 8.87
N GLU A 589 1.62 11.10 8.58
CA GLU A 589 0.72 11.97 9.32
C GLU A 589 -0.71 11.42 9.27
N PRO A 590 -1.34 11.17 10.43
CA PRO A 590 -2.68 10.60 10.43
C PRO A 590 -3.70 11.61 9.88
N THR A 591 -4.37 11.25 8.80
CA THR A 591 -5.55 11.97 8.31
C THR A 591 -6.69 11.90 9.34
N ALA A 592 -6.79 10.78 10.03
CA ALA A 592 -7.65 10.57 11.18
C ALA A 592 -7.01 9.55 12.14
N ASP A 593 -7.31 9.69 13.42
CA ASP A 593 -6.97 8.72 14.44
C ASP A 593 -8.15 8.55 15.41
N GLY A 594 -9.05 7.63 15.05
CA GLY A 594 -10.25 7.34 15.84
C GLY A 594 -9.94 6.85 17.26
N PHE A 595 -8.77 6.28 17.49
CA PHE A 595 -8.31 5.86 18.82
C PHE A 595 -8.11 7.05 19.76
N ARG A 596 -7.68 8.21 19.25
CA ARG A 596 -7.53 9.47 19.99
C ARG A 596 -8.62 10.48 19.67
N ASN A 597 -9.70 10.08 19.01
CA ASN A 597 -10.81 10.96 18.60
C ASN A 597 -10.34 12.16 17.75
N TYR A 598 -9.32 11.95 16.93
CA TYR A 598 -8.80 12.94 15.99
C TYR A 598 -9.36 12.72 14.59
N PHE A 599 -9.84 13.79 13.97
CA PHE A 599 -10.32 13.78 12.61
C PHE A 599 -9.82 15.04 11.89
N GLY A 600 -8.95 14.87 10.92
CA GLY A 600 -8.33 15.97 10.16
C GLY A 600 -9.30 16.58 9.15
N LYS A 601 -9.04 17.83 8.78
CA LYS A 601 -9.90 18.59 7.84
C LYS A 601 -9.92 18.02 6.42
N ASP A 602 -8.87 17.31 6.04
CA ASP A 602 -8.69 16.73 4.70
C ASP A 602 -9.21 15.28 4.60
N ALA A 603 -9.88 14.78 5.64
CA ALA A 603 -10.46 13.47 5.63
C ALA A 603 -11.69 13.42 4.70
N THR A 604 -11.68 12.48 3.74
CA THR A 604 -12.75 12.35 2.72
C THR A 604 -13.68 11.18 2.99
N ARG A 605 -13.25 10.24 3.83
CA ARG A 605 -14.04 9.06 4.25
C ARG A 605 -14.63 9.28 5.64
N SER A 606 -15.64 8.49 6.00
CA SER A 606 -16.29 8.60 7.32
C SER A 606 -15.31 8.29 8.46
N PRO A 607 -15.50 8.89 9.66
CA PRO A 607 -14.63 8.61 10.82
C PRO A 607 -14.57 7.14 11.21
N ALA A 608 -15.67 6.39 11.06
CA ALA A 608 -15.73 4.97 11.36
C ALA A 608 -14.95 4.13 10.36
N GLU A 609 -15.03 4.43 9.05
CA GLU A 609 -14.22 3.76 8.03
C GLU A 609 -12.73 4.03 8.23
N LEU A 610 -12.35 5.26 8.59
CA LEU A 610 -10.95 5.61 8.85
C LEU A 610 -10.43 4.98 10.15
N LEU A 611 -11.30 4.72 11.14
CA LEU A 611 -10.93 3.93 12.31
C LEU A 611 -10.60 2.49 11.92
N VAL A 612 -11.44 1.84 11.11
CA VAL A 612 -11.20 0.47 10.63
C VAL A 612 -9.92 0.41 9.80
N ASP A 613 -9.73 1.37 8.90
CA ASP A 613 -8.54 1.48 8.07
C ASP A 613 -7.26 1.62 8.92
N ARG A 614 -7.30 2.45 9.97
CA ARG A 614 -6.19 2.61 10.91
C ARG A 614 -5.95 1.33 11.72
N ALA A 615 -7.01 0.68 12.19
CA ALA A 615 -6.90 -0.58 12.92
C ALA A 615 -6.31 -1.69 12.05
N SER A 616 -6.69 -1.77 10.78
CA SER A 616 -6.09 -2.69 9.80
C SER A 616 -4.60 -2.44 9.61
N ASN A 617 -4.17 -1.17 9.45
CA ASN A 617 -2.76 -0.80 9.36
C ASN A 617 -1.96 -1.17 10.63
N LEU A 618 -2.60 -1.17 11.78
CA LEU A 618 -2.02 -1.62 13.06
C LEU A 618 -2.20 -3.13 13.29
N THR A 619 -2.61 -3.87 12.27
CA THR A 619 -2.85 -5.33 12.32
C THR A 619 -3.81 -5.78 13.44
N LEU A 620 -4.75 -4.92 13.83
CA LEU A 620 -5.67 -5.18 14.94
C LEU A 620 -6.89 -5.97 14.48
N THR A 621 -7.34 -6.88 15.33
CA THR A 621 -8.64 -7.54 15.22
C THR A 621 -9.77 -6.62 15.71
N VAL A 622 -11.02 -7.00 15.44
CA VAL A 622 -12.20 -6.25 15.92
C VAL A 622 -12.22 -6.12 17.45
N PRO A 623 -11.97 -7.18 18.26
CA PRO A 623 -11.87 -7.03 19.70
C PRO A 623 -10.72 -6.12 20.16
N GLU A 624 -9.53 -6.22 19.55
CA GLU A 624 -8.37 -5.38 19.88
C GLU A 624 -8.66 -3.89 19.58
N MET A 625 -9.25 -3.58 18.42
CA MET A 625 -9.71 -2.22 18.09
C MET A 625 -10.71 -1.71 19.14
N THR A 626 -11.67 -2.54 19.53
CA THR A 626 -12.75 -2.17 20.48
C THR A 626 -12.17 -1.83 21.84
N VAL A 627 -11.33 -2.70 22.43
CA VAL A 627 -10.76 -2.43 23.76
C VAL A 627 -9.85 -1.22 23.76
N LEU A 628 -9.08 -1.00 22.69
CA LEU A 628 -8.19 0.15 22.59
C LEU A 628 -8.97 1.46 22.51
N VAL A 629 -10.05 1.54 21.74
CA VAL A 629 -10.89 2.74 21.70
C VAL A 629 -11.48 3.00 23.08
N GLY A 630 -12.16 2.02 23.69
CA GLY A 630 -12.78 2.19 25.01
C GLY A 630 -11.77 2.55 26.11
N GLY A 631 -10.59 1.90 26.09
CA GLY A 631 -9.53 2.15 27.08
C GLY A 631 -8.90 3.54 26.92
N LEU A 632 -8.58 3.96 25.70
CA LEU A 632 -8.03 5.30 25.46
C LEU A 632 -9.01 6.40 25.83
N ARG A 633 -10.33 6.16 25.68
CA ARG A 633 -11.36 7.09 26.19
C ARG A 633 -11.32 7.22 27.71
N VAL A 634 -11.41 6.13 28.46
CA VAL A 634 -11.38 6.21 29.93
C VAL A 634 -10.04 6.69 30.48
N LEU A 635 -8.95 6.53 29.75
CA LEU A 635 -7.64 7.09 30.06
C LEU A 635 -7.51 8.59 29.73
N ASN A 636 -8.58 9.21 29.18
CA ASN A 636 -8.59 10.61 28.75
C ASN A 636 -7.48 10.94 27.72
N ALA A 637 -7.31 10.03 26.75
CA ALA A 637 -6.20 10.10 25.79
C ALA A 637 -6.59 10.76 24.44
N ASN A 638 -7.69 11.48 24.38
CA ASN A 638 -8.11 12.19 23.17
C ASN A 638 -7.09 13.26 22.73
N ALA A 639 -6.87 13.38 21.43
CA ALA A 639 -6.11 14.48 20.85
C ALA A 639 -6.78 15.82 21.15
N GLY A 640 -5.98 16.87 21.39
CA GLY A 640 -6.51 18.18 21.74
C GLY A 640 -7.26 18.22 23.08
N GLN A 641 -7.16 17.18 23.90
CA GLN A 641 -7.80 17.07 25.22
C GLN A 641 -9.34 17.22 25.16
N THR A 642 -9.97 16.84 24.04
CA THR A 642 -11.43 16.85 23.89
C THR A 642 -12.10 15.86 24.83
N GLN A 643 -13.32 16.13 25.23
CA GLN A 643 -14.07 15.29 26.17
C GLN A 643 -15.04 14.32 25.47
N TYR A 644 -14.98 14.23 24.15
CA TYR A 644 -15.89 13.36 23.39
C TYR A 644 -15.59 11.89 23.62
N GLY A 645 -16.62 11.09 23.89
CA GLY A 645 -16.50 9.65 24.13
C GLY A 645 -15.93 9.28 25.51
N ILE A 646 -15.67 10.25 26.40
CA ILE A 646 -15.20 9.98 27.77
C ILE A 646 -16.39 9.64 28.65
N PHE A 647 -16.90 8.40 28.50
CA PHE A 647 -18.06 7.91 29.22
C PHE A 647 -17.71 7.32 30.56
N THR A 648 -17.06 8.13 31.42
CA THR A 648 -16.69 7.71 32.78
C THR A 648 -16.66 8.90 33.72
N ASP A 649 -17.07 8.68 34.97
CA ASP A 649 -16.91 9.64 36.06
C ASP A 649 -15.51 9.50 36.75
N ARG A 650 -14.66 8.57 36.27
CA ARG A 650 -13.34 8.25 36.82
C ARG A 650 -12.24 8.31 35.75
N PRO A 651 -12.07 9.44 35.03
CA PRO A 651 -11.06 9.53 33.97
C PRO A 651 -9.65 9.25 34.52
N GLY A 652 -8.86 8.48 33.76
CA GLY A 652 -7.53 8.02 34.18
C GLY A 652 -7.53 6.76 35.04
N ALA A 653 -8.66 6.06 35.20
CA ALA A 653 -8.75 4.70 35.69
C ALA A 653 -9.15 3.76 34.54
N LEU A 654 -8.47 2.63 34.38
CA LEU A 654 -8.71 1.67 33.29
C LEU A 654 -9.93 0.80 33.60
N THR A 655 -11.11 1.40 33.44
CA THR A 655 -12.40 0.76 33.68
C THR A 655 -13.14 0.47 32.38
N ASN A 656 -14.10 -0.46 32.42
CA ASN A 656 -14.99 -0.75 31.29
C ASN A 656 -16.16 0.27 31.17
N ASP A 657 -16.09 1.37 31.89
CA ASP A 657 -17.15 2.40 31.97
C ASP A 657 -17.58 2.90 30.59
N PHE A 658 -16.66 2.98 29.62
CA PHE A 658 -17.00 3.38 28.24
C PHE A 658 -18.13 2.51 27.68
N PHE A 659 -18.02 1.19 27.78
CA PHE A 659 -19.01 0.25 27.23
C PHE A 659 -20.28 0.24 28.07
N VAL A 660 -20.14 0.25 29.38
CA VAL A 660 -21.28 0.27 30.31
C VAL A 660 -22.17 1.50 30.05
N ASN A 661 -21.58 2.69 29.98
CA ASN A 661 -22.31 3.93 29.79
C ASN A 661 -22.77 4.15 28.32
N LEU A 662 -22.04 3.65 27.33
CA LEU A 662 -22.47 3.67 25.92
C LEU A 662 -23.77 2.88 25.71
N LEU A 663 -23.90 1.72 26.36
CA LEU A 663 -25.03 0.82 26.21
C LEU A 663 -26.17 1.09 27.22
N ASP A 664 -25.99 2.04 28.15
CA ASP A 664 -26.98 2.40 29.13
C ASP A 664 -28.19 3.11 28.50
N MET A 665 -29.33 2.43 28.53
CA MET A 665 -30.62 2.95 27.98
C MET A 665 -31.24 4.09 28.78
N SER A 666 -30.66 4.48 29.91
CA SER A 666 -31.10 5.68 30.65
C SER A 666 -30.78 6.98 29.89
N TYR A 667 -29.87 6.93 28.93
CA TYR A 667 -29.50 8.05 28.06
C TYR A 667 -30.19 7.99 26.70
N GLN A 668 -30.48 9.15 26.14
CA GLN A 668 -30.95 9.33 24.76
C GLN A 668 -29.94 10.15 23.98
N TRP A 669 -29.48 9.60 22.87
CA TRP A 669 -28.56 10.27 22.00
C TRP A 669 -29.25 11.09 20.92
N GLN A 670 -28.76 12.31 20.67
CA GLN A 670 -29.21 13.19 19.60
C GLN A 670 -28.02 13.94 19.01
N LYS A 671 -28.16 14.43 17.76
CA LYS A 671 -27.17 15.32 17.18
C LYS A 671 -27.09 16.62 17.94
N SER A 672 -25.87 17.13 18.19
CA SER A 672 -25.72 18.46 18.81
C SER A 672 -26.26 19.54 17.87
N ALA A 673 -26.97 20.50 18.43
CA ALA A 673 -27.47 21.66 17.69
C ALA A 673 -26.39 22.72 17.45
N THR A 674 -25.24 22.64 18.15
CA THR A 674 -24.22 23.67 18.17
C THR A 674 -22.89 23.23 17.57
N SER A 675 -22.70 21.92 17.40
CA SER A 675 -21.39 21.33 16.94
C SER A 675 -21.65 20.23 15.94
N ASP A 676 -21.20 20.42 14.71
CA ASP A 676 -21.30 19.41 13.67
C ASP A 676 -20.42 18.19 14.00
N GLY A 677 -20.92 16.99 13.68
CA GLY A 677 -20.23 15.73 13.99
C GLY A 677 -20.20 15.35 15.46
N VAL A 678 -20.88 16.09 16.34
CA VAL A 678 -21.01 15.80 17.77
C VAL A 678 -22.41 15.31 18.10
N TYR A 679 -22.49 14.38 19.04
CA TYR A 679 -23.74 13.85 19.60
C TYR A 679 -23.78 14.10 21.10
N GLU A 680 -24.97 14.30 21.61
CA GLU A 680 -25.27 14.60 23.00
C GLU A 680 -26.16 13.50 23.63
N GLY A 681 -25.68 12.92 24.72
CA GLY A 681 -26.39 11.92 25.52
C GLY A 681 -27.08 12.56 26.70
N HIS A 682 -28.41 12.65 26.63
CA HIS A 682 -29.25 13.26 27.66
C HIS A 682 -29.93 12.20 28.51
N ASP A 683 -29.97 12.40 29.83
CA ASP A 683 -30.74 11.56 30.74
C ASP A 683 -32.23 11.64 30.38
N ARG A 684 -32.88 10.49 30.16
CA ARG A 684 -34.27 10.41 29.69
C ARG A 684 -35.29 10.96 30.68
N LYS A 685 -34.96 10.98 31.98
CA LYS A 685 -35.89 11.44 33.03
C LYS A 685 -35.76 12.94 33.26
N THR A 686 -34.55 13.44 33.25
CA THR A 686 -34.25 14.84 33.59
C THR A 686 -34.02 15.73 32.39
N GLY A 687 -33.72 15.17 31.22
CA GLY A 687 -33.28 15.91 30.04
C GLY A 687 -31.86 16.50 30.15
N THR A 688 -31.15 16.20 31.23
CA THR A 688 -29.82 16.77 31.47
C THR A 688 -28.78 16.15 30.57
N LEU A 689 -27.94 16.97 29.95
CA LEU A 689 -26.77 16.51 29.21
C LEU A 689 -25.78 15.83 30.15
N LYS A 690 -25.40 14.59 29.86
CA LYS A 690 -24.40 13.85 30.63
C LYS A 690 -23.14 13.57 29.80
N TRP A 691 -23.30 13.12 28.56
CA TRP A 691 -22.20 12.68 27.72
C TRP A 691 -22.19 13.39 26.37
N THR A 692 -21.00 13.56 25.79
CA THR A 692 -20.84 13.97 24.40
C THR A 692 -20.01 12.94 23.64
N ALA A 693 -20.30 12.74 22.37
CA ALA A 693 -19.69 11.69 21.54
C ALA A 693 -19.43 12.14 20.11
N THR A 694 -18.58 11.43 19.41
CA THR A 694 -18.41 11.47 17.96
C THR A 694 -19.02 10.23 17.29
N PRO A 695 -19.13 10.18 15.97
CA PRO A 695 -19.52 8.95 15.26
C PRO A 695 -18.66 7.74 15.61
N VAL A 696 -17.35 7.95 15.85
CA VAL A 696 -16.41 6.89 16.25
C VAL A 696 -16.81 6.25 17.58
N ASP A 697 -17.35 7.03 18.53
CA ASP A 697 -17.72 6.50 19.82
C ASP A 697 -19.05 5.74 19.72
N LEU A 698 -20.03 6.30 19.00
CA LEU A 698 -21.38 5.74 18.92
C LEU A 698 -21.48 4.52 18.00
N VAL A 699 -20.54 4.31 17.08
CA VAL A 699 -20.55 3.14 16.18
C VAL A 699 -20.46 1.83 16.98
N PHE A 700 -19.78 1.83 18.13
CA PHE A 700 -19.68 0.66 19.02
C PHE A 700 -20.99 0.28 19.71
N GLY A 701 -21.97 1.16 19.72
CA GLY A 701 -23.31 0.89 20.20
C GLY A 701 -24.35 0.70 19.07
N SER A 702 -24.08 1.18 17.85
CA SER A 702 -25.01 1.19 16.73
C SER A 702 -24.73 0.11 15.67
N ASN A 703 -23.47 -0.17 15.35
CA ASN A 703 -23.13 -1.29 14.48
C ASN A 703 -23.34 -2.61 15.22
N SER A 704 -24.06 -3.58 14.64
CA SER A 704 -24.44 -4.82 15.33
C SER A 704 -23.26 -5.68 15.75
N GLU A 705 -22.19 -5.75 14.95
CA GLU A 705 -21.00 -6.53 15.27
C GLU A 705 -20.16 -5.86 16.36
N LEU A 706 -19.90 -4.57 16.23
CA LEU A 706 -19.16 -3.81 17.25
C LEU A 706 -19.93 -3.76 18.58
N ARG A 707 -21.27 -3.68 18.51
CA ARG A 707 -22.12 -3.76 19.70
C ARG A 707 -22.01 -5.12 20.38
N ALA A 708 -22.05 -6.22 19.63
CA ALA A 708 -21.90 -7.55 20.22
C ALA A 708 -20.58 -7.70 20.98
N VAL A 709 -19.48 -7.16 20.46
CA VAL A 709 -18.17 -7.14 21.15
C VAL A 709 -18.22 -6.20 22.36
N SER A 710 -18.84 -5.02 22.22
CA SER A 710 -19.00 -4.04 23.33
C SER A 710 -19.79 -4.63 24.50
N GLU A 711 -20.83 -5.42 24.23
CA GLU A 711 -21.67 -6.09 25.24
C GLU A 711 -20.86 -7.06 26.12
N VAL A 712 -19.85 -7.75 25.55
CA VAL A 712 -18.93 -8.61 26.33
C VAL A 712 -18.19 -7.79 27.38
N TYR A 713 -17.70 -6.62 27.02
CA TYR A 713 -16.96 -5.77 27.95
C TYR A 713 -17.85 -4.98 28.88
N ALA A 714 -19.11 -4.69 28.48
CA ALA A 714 -20.09 -4.00 29.31
C ALA A 714 -20.73 -4.91 30.37
N SER A 715 -20.61 -6.22 30.25
CA SER A 715 -21.19 -7.19 31.17
C SER A 715 -20.60 -7.06 32.59
N SER A 716 -21.35 -7.45 33.60
CA SER A 716 -20.95 -7.31 35.02
C SER A 716 -19.63 -8.02 35.38
N ASP A 717 -19.27 -9.06 34.64
CA ASP A 717 -18.03 -9.81 34.75
C ASP A 717 -16.95 -9.38 33.72
N GLY A 718 -17.27 -8.40 32.86
CA GLY A 718 -16.43 -7.97 31.75
C GLY A 718 -15.19 -7.14 32.12
N GLN A 719 -15.15 -6.55 33.33
CA GLN A 719 -14.11 -5.60 33.73
C GLN A 719 -12.68 -6.21 33.71
N ALA A 720 -12.51 -7.38 34.30
CA ALA A 720 -11.20 -8.05 34.33
C ALA A 720 -10.71 -8.40 32.94
N LYS A 721 -11.61 -8.98 32.12
CA LYS A 721 -11.31 -9.32 30.71
C LYS A 721 -10.92 -8.06 29.93
N PHE A 722 -11.66 -6.96 30.08
CA PHE A 722 -11.34 -5.70 29.43
C PHE A 722 -9.93 -5.21 29.76
N VAL A 723 -9.54 -5.21 31.04
CA VAL A 723 -8.20 -4.77 31.46
C VAL A 723 -7.10 -5.63 30.83
N HIS A 724 -7.24 -6.96 30.86
CA HIS A 724 -6.26 -7.86 30.28
C HIS A 724 -6.18 -7.74 28.74
N ASP A 725 -7.31 -7.67 28.06
CA ASP A 725 -7.36 -7.55 26.59
C ASP A 725 -6.80 -6.19 26.14
N PHE A 726 -7.09 -5.11 26.88
CA PHE A 726 -6.50 -3.79 26.64
C PHE A 726 -4.96 -3.84 26.74
N VAL A 727 -4.44 -4.42 27.81
CA VAL A 727 -2.98 -4.53 28.00
C VAL A 727 -2.33 -5.34 26.89
N LYS A 728 -2.96 -6.44 26.47
CA LYS A 728 -2.48 -7.27 25.35
C LYS A 728 -2.46 -6.47 24.04
N ALA A 729 -3.55 -5.79 23.71
CA ALA A 729 -3.64 -5.00 22.48
C ALA A 729 -2.69 -3.78 22.52
N TRP A 730 -2.57 -3.11 23.68
CA TRP A 730 -1.60 -2.03 23.88
C TRP A 730 -0.17 -2.50 23.65
N THR A 731 0.23 -3.62 24.28
CA THR A 731 1.58 -4.22 24.14
C THR A 731 1.86 -4.57 22.68
N LYS A 732 0.86 -5.11 21.96
CA LYS A 732 0.98 -5.40 20.53
C LYS A 732 1.33 -4.12 19.75
N VAL A 733 0.57 -3.04 19.90
CA VAL A 733 0.82 -1.78 19.19
C VAL A 733 2.19 -1.18 19.53
N MET A 734 2.60 -1.23 20.79
CA MET A 734 3.92 -0.72 21.22
C MET A 734 5.10 -1.49 20.63
N ASN A 735 4.89 -2.70 20.11
CA ASN A 735 5.94 -3.59 19.61
C ASN A 735 5.85 -3.90 18.10
N LEU A 736 4.92 -3.32 17.34
CA LEU A 736 4.73 -3.64 15.91
C LEU A 736 6.00 -3.44 15.08
N ASP A 737 6.83 -2.47 15.42
CA ASP A 737 8.08 -2.15 14.73
C ASP A 737 9.33 -2.84 15.32
N ARG A 738 9.15 -3.80 16.24
CA ARG A 738 10.25 -4.51 16.90
C ARG A 738 10.59 -5.80 16.16
N PHE A 739 11.23 -5.66 14.99
CA PHE A 739 11.68 -6.78 14.16
C PHE A 739 12.87 -7.57 14.74
N ASP A 740 13.42 -7.09 15.83
CA ASP A 740 14.50 -7.71 16.59
C ASP A 740 14.01 -8.67 17.69
N ILE A 741 12.72 -8.60 18.05
CA ILE A 741 12.12 -9.54 19.01
C ILE A 741 11.70 -10.80 18.24
N VAL A 742 12.37 -11.90 18.51
CA VAL A 742 11.94 -13.22 18.02
C VAL A 742 10.71 -13.63 18.82
N THR A 743 9.56 -13.64 18.19
CA THR A 743 8.30 -14.15 18.76
C THR A 743 8.26 -15.67 18.68
#